data_40401361d913cf1af344a37688a1f9fd
#
_entry.id   40401361d913cf1af344a37688a1f9fd
#
_cell.length_a   1.000
_cell.length_b   1.000
_cell.length_c   1.000
_cell.angle_alpha   90.00
_cell.angle_beta   90.00
_cell.angle_gamma   90.00
#
_symmetry.space_group_name_H-M   'P 1'
#
loop_
_entity.id
_entity.type
_entity.pdbx_description
1 polymer ?
#
loop_
_entity_poly.entity_id
_entity_poly.type
_entity_poly.pdbx_seq_one_letter_code
_entity_poly.pdbx_strand_id
1 'polypeptide(L)'
;MKTHYKAIVIGGGITGAAIIYHLTKMGWSEVALIERRELTAGSTWHAAASNNQLHDITNMARLQTYTINSFEMIEKETGQSCGIHKNGGIYIATTDARADQLLVMAAKAKFLGCTFDPITKEKALEMNPLLDLSDAKALYYTPHENHVDPNGATHAFAKGARNRGADIIRYNAVTGLTQLENGNWKVVTEKGVLTAEHVVNAAGLWAREVGRLAGVELPVHPLEHQYFVTEAIPAVEALVDEIPSVHDNDKEYYLRQEGPGLLFGAYEKNGVHWAVEGTPLDFDTELLPDDLDRIEENYLAACERTPCLETAGVKSVINGPMIWSPDVQPVVGPVPELNNYWVAVGIMAGFSQSAGIGLVLAQWMVDGHPERDLFSIDVARFGPWVDTKYVMEKTAENYSSRFRIYFPYEEREAGRNQRTRPITDIQREQGAVMGAVVGWEYPKYFARNVSEKTPIYSFRRTNWFDAVGEECCALRTSVGLIDISAFSRFRISGEDASTWLDTLVTNTLPTEHGKSVLTPMVDVRGRIQGDFSLTRLEDNDFLLIGSGLAEEYHKRIFKDHHPNLNVSVKSLVNEWAGFNIAGPKSRDVLSTLVSSNVSNNAFAFMTGRWLTVAGLECYVLRVSYTGELGYEVYTKEGDQVRLYRALLQAGEAHNIRLVGGLALNSLRLEKGYGSWGLELTSDYTPYEADLGRFVKLNKGEFVGRDALKSLKNATENRLRLFEIDVDDADPVGGEPVYYEGHIVGEVTSGSFGHVVKKSLALVYVKAELDQLGTDFLVEIIGNKFPARMLPIHPYDPEGLLLRT
;
A
#
# COMPACT_ATOMS: atom_id res chain seq x y z
N MET A 1 0.00 -17.95 36.41
CA MET A 1 0.62 -17.10 35.37
C MET A 1 2.08 -17.50 35.28
N LYS A 2 2.57 -17.89 34.12
CA LYS A 2 4.00 -18.17 33.92
C LYS A 2 4.77 -16.84 34.02
N THR A 3 6.09 -16.92 34.26
CA THR A 3 6.95 -15.73 34.32
C THR A 3 7.65 -15.44 33.01
N HIS A 4 7.65 -16.41 32.08
CA HIS A 4 8.25 -16.30 30.76
C HIS A 4 7.29 -16.85 29.69
N TYR A 5 7.23 -16.15 28.56
CA TYR A 5 6.45 -16.52 27.38
C TYR A 5 7.27 -16.39 26.11
N LYS A 6 6.98 -17.20 25.11
CA LYS A 6 7.51 -17.03 23.77
C LYS A 6 6.99 -15.75 23.10
N ALA A 7 5.68 -15.48 23.29
CA ALA A 7 5.10 -14.21 22.84
C ALA A 7 4.06 -13.70 23.82
N ILE A 8 4.04 -12.37 23.99
CA ILE A 8 2.99 -11.63 24.69
C ILE A 8 2.29 -10.72 23.70
N VAL A 9 0.98 -10.91 23.54
CA VAL A 9 0.08 -10.04 22.77
C VAL A 9 -0.59 -9.06 23.73
N ILE A 10 -0.42 -7.76 23.50
CA ILE A 10 -0.98 -6.68 24.33
C ILE A 10 -2.25 -6.15 23.67
N GLY A 11 -3.40 -6.34 24.30
CA GLY A 11 -4.72 -5.92 23.82
C GLY A 11 -5.66 -7.10 23.55
N GLY A 12 -6.82 -7.08 24.18
CA GLY A 12 -7.85 -8.12 24.12
C GLY A 12 -9.04 -7.79 23.20
N GLY A 13 -8.85 -6.92 22.23
CA GLY A 13 -9.80 -6.71 21.15
C GLY A 13 -9.78 -7.82 20.12
N ILE A 14 -10.62 -7.70 19.08
CA ILE A 14 -10.73 -8.71 18.01
C ILE A 14 -9.38 -9.02 17.35
N THR A 15 -8.54 -8.01 17.14
CA THR A 15 -7.21 -8.20 16.52
C THR A 15 -6.27 -9.02 17.40
N GLY A 16 -6.12 -8.66 18.69
CA GLY A 16 -5.25 -9.42 19.59
C GLY A 16 -5.73 -10.84 19.82
N ALA A 17 -7.06 -11.05 19.92
CA ALA A 17 -7.66 -12.37 20.03
C ALA A 17 -7.40 -13.23 18.78
N ALA A 18 -7.48 -12.62 17.59
CA ALA A 18 -7.17 -13.31 16.34
C ALA A 18 -5.67 -13.65 16.22
N ILE A 19 -4.77 -12.73 16.61
CA ILE A 19 -3.32 -12.98 16.58
C ILE A 19 -2.94 -14.16 17.49
N ILE A 20 -3.38 -14.14 18.75
CA ILE A 20 -3.01 -15.22 19.66
C ILE A 20 -3.62 -16.57 19.25
N TYR A 21 -4.82 -16.55 18.66
CA TYR A 21 -5.41 -17.74 18.07
C TYR A 21 -4.53 -18.33 16.98
N HIS A 22 -4.06 -17.51 16.04
CA HIS A 22 -3.24 -17.98 14.93
C HIS A 22 -1.84 -18.42 15.38
N LEU A 23 -1.21 -17.73 16.34
CA LEU A 23 0.05 -18.18 16.94
C LEU A 23 -0.09 -19.59 17.52
N THR A 24 -1.17 -19.84 18.27
CA THR A 24 -1.42 -21.18 18.84
C THR A 24 -1.76 -22.21 17.76
N LYS A 25 -2.48 -21.81 16.72
CA LYS A 25 -2.80 -22.68 15.57
C LYS A 25 -1.56 -23.10 14.80
N MET A 26 -0.54 -22.23 14.77
CA MET A 26 0.78 -22.51 14.19
C MET A 26 1.76 -23.19 15.16
N GLY A 27 1.28 -23.62 16.34
CA GLY A 27 2.04 -24.47 17.25
C GLY A 27 2.77 -23.77 18.40
N TRP A 28 2.64 -22.45 18.55
CA TRP A 28 3.19 -21.77 19.71
C TRP A 28 2.27 -21.93 20.93
N SER A 29 2.73 -22.66 21.96
CA SER A 29 1.93 -22.98 23.16
C SER A 29 2.24 -22.08 24.37
N GLU A 30 3.42 -21.47 24.42
CA GLU A 30 3.86 -20.59 25.50
C GLU A 30 3.62 -19.13 25.16
N VAL A 31 2.35 -18.77 24.92
CA VAL A 31 1.91 -17.44 24.53
C VAL A 31 0.87 -16.90 25.50
N ALA A 32 0.88 -15.59 25.71
CA ALA A 32 -0.11 -14.91 26.53
C ALA A 32 -0.72 -13.73 25.78
N LEU A 33 -2.02 -13.51 25.99
CA LEU A 33 -2.71 -12.26 25.70
C LEU A 33 -2.93 -11.53 27.01
N ILE A 34 -2.50 -10.28 27.09
CA ILE A 34 -2.68 -9.42 28.27
C ILE A 34 -3.63 -8.30 27.90
N GLU A 35 -4.74 -8.23 28.67
CA GLU A 35 -5.75 -7.20 28.54
C GLU A 35 -5.89 -6.44 29.86
N ARG A 36 -5.92 -5.12 29.77
CA ARG A 36 -6.02 -4.23 30.95
C ARG A 36 -7.37 -4.29 31.66
N ARG A 37 -8.43 -4.58 30.91
CA ARG A 37 -9.80 -4.70 31.38
C ARG A 37 -10.39 -6.05 30.96
N GLU A 38 -11.67 -6.04 30.53
CA GLU A 38 -12.32 -7.20 29.92
C GLU A 38 -11.96 -7.27 28.42
N LEU A 39 -12.08 -8.47 27.85
CA LEU A 39 -11.97 -8.60 26.38
C LEU A 39 -13.00 -7.67 25.74
N THR A 40 -12.62 -7.10 24.58
CA THR A 40 -13.43 -6.19 23.79
C THR A 40 -13.58 -4.75 24.31
N ALA A 41 -13.11 -4.41 25.51
CA ALA A 41 -13.36 -3.13 26.19
C ALA A 41 -12.94 -1.86 25.40
N GLY A 42 -12.11 -1.97 24.35
CA GLY A 42 -11.78 -0.86 23.43
C GLY A 42 -12.86 -0.64 22.37
N SER A 43 -12.44 -0.29 21.14
CA SER A 43 -13.37 -0.06 20.01
C SER A 43 -14.15 -1.31 19.58
N THR A 44 -13.76 -2.49 20.02
CA THR A 44 -14.34 -3.75 19.56
C THR A 44 -15.81 -3.88 19.99
N TRP A 45 -16.17 -3.59 21.25
CA TRP A 45 -17.51 -3.86 21.78
C TRP A 45 -18.61 -3.00 21.16
N HIS A 46 -18.27 -1.78 20.70
CA HIS A 46 -19.23 -0.83 20.13
C HIS A 46 -19.17 -0.77 18.58
N ALA A 47 -18.47 -1.72 17.94
CA ALA A 47 -18.39 -1.76 16.49
C ALA A 47 -19.72 -2.19 15.86
N ALA A 48 -20.09 -1.59 14.72
CA ALA A 48 -21.22 -2.04 13.89
C ALA A 48 -20.99 -3.46 13.34
N ALA A 49 -19.73 -3.88 13.24
CA ALA A 49 -19.26 -5.22 12.85
C ALA A 49 -19.78 -5.73 11.50
N SER A 50 -20.08 -4.85 10.57
CA SER A 50 -20.34 -5.19 9.18
C SER A 50 -19.04 -5.56 8.45
N ASN A 51 -19.09 -6.57 7.61
CA ASN A 51 -17.92 -7.14 6.95
C ASN A 51 -18.11 -7.19 5.44
N ASN A 52 -17.11 -6.73 4.70
CA ASN A 52 -17.07 -6.85 3.25
C ASN A 52 -15.80 -7.54 2.77
N GLN A 53 -15.86 -8.16 1.57
CA GLN A 53 -14.72 -8.85 0.97
C GLN A 53 -13.87 -7.93 0.10
N LEU A 54 -14.47 -6.92 -0.54
CA LEU A 54 -13.82 -6.13 -1.56
C LEU A 54 -12.88 -5.08 -0.96
N HIS A 55 -11.73 -4.95 -1.57
CA HIS A 55 -10.72 -3.95 -1.23
C HIS A 55 -9.91 -3.59 -2.48
N ASP A 56 -9.41 -2.36 -2.58
CA ASP A 56 -8.63 -1.91 -3.73
C ASP A 56 -7.28 -2.64 -3.84
N ILE A 57 -6.72 -3.07 -2.72
CA ILE A 57 -5.48 -3.85 -2.66
C ILE A 57 -5.84 -5.34 -2.67
N THR A 58 -5.39 -6.07 -3.70
CA THR A 58 -5.71 -7.49 -3.93
C THR A 58 -5.39 -8.37 -2.71
N ASN A 59 -4.23 -8.20 -2.07
CA ASN A 59 -3.87 -9.01 -0.90
C ASN A 59 -4.75 -8.66 0.33
N MET A 60 -5.17 -7.40 0.49
CA MET A 60 -6.13 -7.03 1.53
C MET A 60 -7.51 -7.67 1.30
N ALA A 61 -8.01 -7.70 0.07
CA ALA A 61 -9.26 -8.39 -0.26
C ALA A 61 -9.19 -9.88 0.08
N ARG A 62 -8.05 -10.53 -0.17
CA ARG A 62 -7.81 -11.93 0.23
C ARG A 62 -7.84 -12.11 1.75
N LEU A 63 -7.23 -11.19 2.52
CA LEU A 63 -7.26 -11.21 3.98
C LEU A 63 -8.67 -10.97 4.52
N GLN A 64 -9.45 -10.09 3.90
CA GLN A 64 -10.85 -9.86 4.26
C GLN A 64 -11.71 -11.10 3.98
N THR A 65 -11.54 -11.73 2.82
CA THR A 65 -12.20 -13.00 2.51
C THR A 65 -11.87 -14.09 3.54
N TYR A 66 -10.60 -14.22 3.93
CA TYR A 66 -10.21 -15.14 5.00
C TYR A 66 -10.89 -14.79 6.32
N THR A 67 -10.95 -13.50 6.68
CA THR A 67 -11.57 -13.04 7.94
C THR A 67 -13.03 -13.41 8.00
N ILE A 68 -13.79 -13.12 6.95
CA ILE A 68 -15.23 -13.44 6.87
C ILE A 68 -15.47 -14.93 7.03
N ASN A 69 -14.70 -15.77 6.34
CA ASN A 69 -14.82 -17.23 6.43
C ASN A 69 -14.37 -17.77 7.78
N SER A 70 -13.48 -17.06 8.49
CA SER A 70 -12.95 -17.49 9.76
C SER A 70 -13.98 -17.47 10.90
N PHE A 71 -15.03 -16.65 10.82
CA PHE A 71 -16.07 -16.61 11.85
C PHE A 71 -16.84 -17.93 11.93
N GLU A 72 -17.24 -18.51 10.81
CA GLU A 72 -17.88 -19.84 10.82
C GLU A 72 -16.92 -20.93 11.28
N MET A 73 -15.68 -20.85 10.87
CA MET A 73 -14.64 -21.81 11.25
C MET A 73 -14.43 -21.82 12.76
N ILE A 74 -14.27 -20.62 13.37
CA ILE A 74 -14.01 -20.53 14.83
C ILE A 74 -15.24 -20.85 15.67
N GLU A 75 -16.43 -20.48 15.19
CA GLU A 75 -17.70 -20.85 15.85
C GLU A 75 -17.85 -22.38 15.89
N LYS A 76 -17.64 -23.03 14.74
CA LYS A 76 -17.68 -24.50 14.64
C LYS A 76 -16.62 -25.18 15.51
N GLU A 77 -15.41 -24.63 15.56
CA GLU A 77 -14.30 -25.20 16.34
C GLU A 77 -14.53 -25.07 17.85
N THR A 78 -15.03 -23.93 18.28
CA THR A 78 -15.10 -23.60 19.71
C THR A 78 -16.48 -23.82 20.32
N GLY A 79 -17.54 -23.89 19.50
CA GLY A 79 -18.92 -23.88 19.96
C GLY A 79 -19.33 -22.52 20.57
N GLN A 80 -18.52 -21.46 20.39
CA GLN A 80 -18.88 -20.12 20.80
C GLN A 80 -19.51 -19.39 19.61
N SER A 81 -20.77 -18.94 19.74
CA SER A 81 -21.45 -18.20 18.68
C SER A 81 -20.76 -16.88 18.38
N CYS A 82 -20.58 -16.60 17.09
CA CYS A 82 -20.14 -15.33 16.57
C CYS A 82 -21.32 -14.42 16.14
N GLY A 83 -22.58 -14.88 16.27
CA GLY A 83 -23.76 -14.13 15.86
C GLY A 83 -23.72 -13.73 14.40
N ILE A 84 -23.49 -14.70 13.51
CA ILE A 84 -23.27 -14.43 12.07
C ILE A 84 -24.60 -14.23 11.36
N HIS A 85 -24.78 -13.08 10.75
CA HIS A 85 -25.91 -12.74 9.87
C HIS A 85 -25.42 -12.57 8.42
N LYS A 86 -25.80 -13.51 7.56
CA LYS A 86 -25.42 -13.53 6.13
C LYS A 86 -26.46 -12.81 5.31
N ASN A 87 -26.52 -11.50 5.38
CA ASN A 87 -27.54 -10.69 4.75
C ASN A 87 -27.15 -10.16 3.36
N GLY A 88 -25.87 -10.20 3.00
CA GLY A 88 -25.37 -9.62 1.77
C GLY A 88 -25.37 -8.09 1.78
N GLY A 89 -24.97 -7.49 0.65
CA GLY A 89 -24.89 -6.03 0.50
C GLY A 89 -25.32 -5.53 -0.87
N ILE A 90 -26.11 -4.45 -0.90
CA ILE A 90 -26.51 -3.72 -2.11
C ILE A 90 -25.71 -2.42 -2.16
N TYR A 91 -25.03 -2.18 -3.28
CA TYR A 91 -24.28 -0.97 -3.57
C TYR A 91 -25.02 -0.13 -4.61
N ILE A 92 -25.18 1.15 -4.32
CA ILE A 92 -25.98 2.08 -5.13
C ILE A 92 -25.06 3.13 -5.74
N ALA A 93 -25.18 3.35 -7.05
CA ALA A 93 -24.58 4.46 -7.76
C ALA A 93 -25.66 5.44 -8.20
N THR A 94 -25.51 6.71 -7.86
CA THR A 94 -26.38 7.81 -8.31
C THR A 94 -25.68 8.71 -9.31
N THR A 95 -24.34 8.61 -9.40
CA THR A 95 -23.51 9.35 -10.35
C THR A 95 -22.86 8.43 -11.39
N ASP A 96 -22.47 8.98 -12.54
CA ASP A 96 -21.78 8.19 -13.59
C ASP A 96 -20.41 7.73 -13.11
N ALA A 97 -19.71 8.58 -12.37
CA ALA A 97 -18.40 8.25 -11.79
C ALA A 97 -18.49 7.07 -10.78
N ARG A 98 -19.56 7.02 -9.97
CA ARG A 98 -19.81 5.91 -9.06
C ARG A 98 -20.18 4.64 -9.84
N ALA A 99 -20.96 4.76 -10.90
CA ALA A 99 -21.29 3.63 -11.77
C ALA A 99 -20.00 3.04 -12.40
N ASP A 100 -19.10 3.89 -12.90
CA ASP A 100 -17.78 3.46 -13.38
C ASP A 100 -16.96 2.77 -12.26
N GLN A 101 -16.97 3.29 -11.03
CA GLN A 101 -16.29 2.64 -9.90
C GLN A 101 -16.87 1.25 -9.60
N LEU A 102 -18.18 1.09 -9.59
CA LEU A 102 -18.81 -0.23 -9.36
C LEU A 102 -18.44 -1.23 -10.46
N LEU A 103 -18.26 -0.78 -11.70
CA LEU A 103 -17.75 -1.62 -12.80
C LEU A 103 -16.29 -2.05 -12.54
N VAL A 104 -15.43 -1.15 -12.09
CA VAL A 104 -14.04 -1.47 -11.70
C VAL A 104 -14.02 -2.46 -10.55
N MET A 105 -14.83 -2.25 -9.51
CA MET A 105 -14.96 -3.18 -8.38
C MET A 105 -15.44 -4.56 -8.82
N ALA A 106 -16.42 -4.64 -9.73
CA ALA A 106 -16.95 -5.90 -10.27
C ALA A 106 -15.88 -6.65 -11.08
N ALA A 107 -15.08 -5.95 -11.88
CA ALA A 107 -13.97 -6.56 -12.61
C ALA A 107 -12.95 -7.18 -11.65
N LYS A 108 -12.55 -6.44 -10.61
CA LYS A 108 -11.64 -6.93 -9.58
C LYS A 108 -12.22 -8.11 -8.78
N ALA A 109 -13.52 -8.06 -8.43
CA ALA A 109 -14.20 -9.15 -7.73
C ALA A 109 -14.11 -10.47 -8.51
N LYS A 110 -14.29 -10.43 -9.83
CA LYS A 110 -14.14 -11.60 -10.73
C LYS A 110 -12.75 -12.22 -10.63
N PHE A 111 -11.70 -11.39 -10.65
CA PHE A 111 -10.33 -11.87 -10.48
C PHE A 111 -10.10 -12.55 -9.11
N LEU A 112 -10.70 -12.01 -8.07
CA LEU A 112 -10.62 -12.55 -6.71
C LEU A 112 -11.51 -13.78 -6.48
N GLY A 113 -12.36 -14.14 -7.45
CA GLY A 113 -13.36 -15.20 -7.29
C GLY A 113 -14.50 -14.83 -6.36
N CYS A 114 -14.78 -13.54 -6.19
CA CYS A 114 -15.86 -13.00 -5.38
C CYS A 114 -17.06 -12.65 -6.27
N THR A 115 -18.26 -12.79 -5.71
CA THR A 115 -19.50 -12.37 -6.37
C THR A 115 -19.75 -10.89 -6.05
N PHE A 116 -19.83 -10.07 -7.09
CA PHE A 116 -20.26 -8.68 -7.03
C PHE A 116 -20.90 -8.35 -8.38
N ASP A 117 -22.18 -8.61 -8.48
CA ASP A 117 -22.88 -8.62 -9.77
C ASP A 117 -23.88 -7.47 -9.88
N PRO A 118 -24.08 -6.91 -11.10
CA PRO A 118 -25.14 -5.94 -11.35
C PRO A 118 -26.51 -6.58 -11.14
N ILE A 119 -27.42 -5.83 -10.52
CA ILE A 119 -28.81 -6.23 -10.33
C ILE A 119 -29.75 -5.16 -10.87
N THR A 120 -30.97 -5.56 -11.23
CA THR A 120 -32.02 -4.61 -11.64
C THR A 120 -32.68 -3.94 -10.44
N LYS A 121 -33.36 -2.82 -10.67
CA LYS A 121 -34.15 -2.13 -9.61
C LYS A 121 -35.23 -3.05 -9.03
N GLU A 122 -35.86 -3.82 -9.88
CA GLU A 122 -36.93 -4.79 -9.48
C GLU A 122 -36.33 -5.84 -8.54
N LYS A 123 -35.13 -6.37 -8.88
CA LYS A 123 -34.45 -7.36 -8.02
C LYS A 123 -34.01 -6.76 -6.70
N ALA A 124 -33.50 -5.54 -6.71
CA ALA A 124 -33.12 -4.84 -5.48
C ALA A 124 -34.34 -4.59 -4.57
N LEU A 125 -35.50 -4.19 -5.13
CA LEU A 125 -36.74 -3.99 -4.40
C LEU A 125 -37.38 -5.30 -3.90
N GLU A 126 -37.18 -6.41 -4.63
CA GLU A 126 -37.54 -7.73 -4.12
C GLU A 126 -36.76 -8.12 -2.86
N MET A 127 -35.46 -7.77 -2.83
CA MET A 127 -34.56 -8.07 -1.71
C MET A 127 -34.71 -7.08 -0.56
N ASN A 128 -34.97 -5.81 -0.85
CA ASN A 128 -35.17 -4.76 0.11
C ASN A 128 -36.32 -3.83 -0.35
N PRO A 129 -37.55 -4.11 0.04
CA PRO A 129 -38.73 -3.34 -0.40
C PRO A 129 -38.84 -1.96 0.28
N LEU A 130 -37.93 -1.61 1.18
CA LEU A 130 -37.96 -0.33 1.89
C LEU A 130 -37.28 0.79 1.10
N LEU A 131 -36.62 0.48 -0.05
CA LEU A 131 -35.81 1.43 -0.80
C LEU A 131 -36.61 2.23 -1.82
N ASP A 132 -36.29 3.52 -1.95
CA ASP A 132 -36.56 4.30 -3.15
C ASP A 132 -35.32 4.26 -4.04
N LEU A 133 -35.43 3.76 -5.24
CA LEU A 133 -34.38 3.62 -6.23
C LEU A 133 -34.60 4.49 -7.47
N SER A 134 -35.43 5.53 -7.37
CA SER A 134 -35.78 6.36 -8.52
C SER A 134 -34.57 7.03 -9.18
N ASP A 135 -33.59 7.48 -8.40
CA ASP A 135 -32.36 8.15 -8.82
C ASP A 135 -31.17 7.19 -9.11
N ALA A 136 -31.32 5.90 -8.80
CA ALA A 136 -30.23 4.93 -8.98
C ALA A 136 -29.90 4.73 -10.47
N LYS A 137 -28.62 4.93 -10.81
CA LYS A 137 -28.05 4.70 -12.16
C LYS A 137 -27.54 3.28 -12.33
N ALA A 138 -26.90 2.73 -11.27
CA ALA A 138 -26.44 1.35 -11.25
C ALA A 138 -26.60 0.75 -9.86
N LEU A 139 -26.82 -0.56 -9.81
CA LEU A 139 -26.99 -1.34 -8.60
C LEU A 139 -26.16 -2.62 -8.71
N TYR A 140 -25.42 -2.92 -7.63
CA TYR A 140 -24.65 -4.15 -7.51
C TYR A 140 -24.98 -4.87 -6.22
N TYR A 141 -24.85 -6.19 -6.24
CA TYR A 141 -25.10 -7.03 -5.07
C TYR A 141 -23.96 -8.02 -4.84
N THR A 142 -23.60 -8.20 -3.57
CA THR A 142 -22.73 -9.28 -3.10
C THR A 142 -23.45 -10.10 -2.04
N PRO A 143 -23.47 -11.44 -2.16
CA PRO A 143 -24.06 -12.33 -1.14
C PRO A 143 -23.09 -12.60 0.03
N HIS A 144 -21.85 -12.17 -0.06
CA HIS A 144 -20.78 -12.54 0.87
C HIS A 144 -20.59 -11.57 2.02
N GLU A 145 -21.26 -10.42 2.01
CA GLU A 145 -21.29 -9.55 3.15
C GLU A 145 -22.08 -10.17 4.29
N ASN A 146 -21.62 -9.88 5.48
CA ASN A 146 -22.26 -10.29 6.70
C ASN A 146 -22.02 -9.28 7.82
N HIS A 147 -22.70 -9.44 8.94
CA HIS A 147 -22.30 -8.83 10.19
C HIS A 147 -22.25 -9.88 11.31
N VAL A 148 -21.52 -9.58 12.37
CA VAL A 148 -21.30 -10.51 13.49
C VAL A 148 -21.51 -9.82 14.81
N ASP A 149 -21.71 -10.60 15.90
CA ASP A 149 -21.63 -10.07 17.25
C ASP A 149 -20.15 -9.82 17.64
N PRO A 150 -19.75 -8.55 17.90
CA PRO A 150 -18.39 -8.20 18.26
C PRO A 150 -17.83 -9.00 19.44
N ASN A 151 -18.63 -9.17 20.48
CA ASN A 151 -18.22 -9.87 21.69
C ASN A 151 -18.08 -11.37 21.42
N GLY A 152 -19.10 -11.98 20.83
CA GLY A 152 -19.11 -13.41 20.49
C GLY A 152 -17.92 -13.81 19.63
N ALA A 153 -17.66 -13.06 18.55
CA ALA A 153 -16.54 -13.32 17.64
C ALA A 153 -15.18 -13.21 18.36
N THR A 154 -14.97 -12.17 19.16
CA THR A 154 -13.72 -11.99 19.92
C THR A 154 -13.51 -13.10 20.95
N HIS A 155 -14.54 -13.43 21.70
CA HIS A 155 -14.51 -14.54 22.67
C HIS A 155 -14.28 -15.90 22.00
N ALA A 156 -14.79 -16.12 20.77
CA ALA A 156 -14.56 -17.35 20.03
C ALA A 156 -13.06 -17.53 19.69
N PHE A 157 -12.39 -16.50 19.19
CA PHE A 157 -10.95 -16.54 18.95
C PHE A 157 -10.14 -16.73 20.24
N ALA A 158 -10.46 -15.98 21.29
CA ALA A 158 -9.79 -16.12 22.59
C ALA A 158 -9.99 -17.52 23.19
N LYS A 159 -11.19 -18.12 23.05
CA LYS A 159 -11.49 -19.49 23.48
C LYS A 159 -10.69 -20.51 22.68
N GLY A 160 -10.61 -20.34 21.35
CA GLY A 160 -9.81 -21.20 20.47
C GLY A 160 -8.33 -21.18 20.85
N ALA A 161 -7.77 -20.02 21.16
CA ALA A 161 -6.40 -19.87 21.65
C ALA A 161 -6.19 -20.57 23.00
N ARG A 162 -7.11 -20.34 23.95
CA ARG A 162 -7.06 -20.98 25.28
C ARG A 162 -7.13 -22.49 25.20
N ASN A 163 -7.98 -23.04 24.34
CA ASN A 163 -8.08 -24.49 24.11
C ASN A 163 -6.78 -25.11 23.61
N ARG A 164 -5.89 -24.29 23.02
CA ARG A 164 -4.55 -24.68 22.54
C ARG A 164 -3.43 -24.30 23.50
N GLY A 165 -3.76 -23.85 24.72
CA GLY A 165 -2.79 -23.63 25.80
C GLY A 165 -2.32 -22.19 25.98
N ALA A 166 -2.90 -21.21 25.28
CA ALA A 166 -2.62 -19.80 25.55
C ALA A 166 -3.17 -19.33 26.89
N ASP A 167 -2.42 -18.47 27.56
CA ASP A 167 -2.91 -17.75 28.75
C ASP A 167 -3.64 -16.47 28.31
N ILE A 168 -4.91 -16.32 28.69
CA ILE A 168 -5.70 -15.09 28.47
C ILE A 168 -5.82 -14.38 29.83
N ILE A 169 -5.05 -13.30 30.00
CA ILE A 169 -4.84 -12.59 31.27
C ILE A 169 -5.56 -11.24 31.19
N ARG A 170 -6.72 -11.16 31.85
CA ARG A 170 -7.55 -9.95 31.92
C ARG A 170 -7.28 -9.17 33.19
N TYR A 171 -7.70 -7.91 33.23
CA TYR A 171 -7.51 -6.99 34.35
C TYR A 171 -6.05 -6.92 34.77
N ASN A 172 -5.16 -6.71 33.78
CA ASN A 172 -3.72 -6.67 34.03
C ASN A 172 -3.04 -5.74 33.00
N ALA A 173 -3.05 -4.45 33.26
CA ALA A 173 -2.44 -3.49 32.36
C ALA A 173 -0.93 -3.68 32.26
N VAL A 174 -0.39 -3.56 31.05
CA VAL A 174 1.05 -3.42 30.81
C VAL A 174 1.44 -1.97 31.08
N THR A 175 2.41 -1.76 31.97
CA THR A 175 2.85 -0.44 32.43
C THR A 175 4.30 -0.13 32.08
N GLY A 176 5.03 -1.09 31.53
CA GLY A 176 6.42 -0.85 31.08
C GLY A 176 6.92 -1.96 30.16
N LEU A 177 7.72 -1.56 29.18
CA LEU A 177 8.40 -2.43 28.25
C LEU A 177 9.89 -2.06 28.21
N THR A 178 10.77 -3.05 28.29
CA THR A 178 12.21 -2.83 28.19
C THR A 178 12.84 -4.00 27.47
N GLN A 179 13.59 -3.73 26.40
CA GLN A 179 14.38 -4.74 25.74
C GLN A 179 15.62 -5.08 26.57
N LEU A 180 15.85 -6.36 26.78
CA LEU A 180 16.99 -6.87 27.52
C LEU A 180 18.19 -7.10 26.58
N GLU A 181 19.40 -7.19 27.13
CA GLU A 181 20.63 -7.43 26.35
C GLU A 181 20.60 -8.71 25.52
N ASN A 182 19.86 -9.74 25.96
CA ASN A 182 19.69 -10.99 25.23
C ASN A 182 18.63 -10.92 24.12
N GLY A 183 18.06 -9.74 23.85
CA GLY A 183 17.01 -9.53 22.85
C GLY A 183 15.58 -9.79 23.32
N ASN A 184 15.39 -10.40 24.49
CA ASN A 184 14.08 -10.61 25.10
C ASN A 184 13.50 -9.30 25.65
N TRP A 185 12.20 -9.34 25.94
CA TRP A 185 11.46 -8.22 26.52
C TRP A 185 11.15 -8.46 27.99
N LYS A 186 11.39 -7.47 28.83
CA LYS A 186 10.83 -7.35 30.17
C LYS A 186 9.49 -6.61 30.05
N VAL A 187 8.42 -7.26 30.45
CA VAL A 187 7.05 -6.73 30.41
C VAL A 187 6.59 -6.51 31.84
N VAL A 188 6.48 -5.25 32.24
CA VAL A 188 5.97 -4.88 33.57
C VAL A 188 4.45 -4.74 33.48
N THR A 189 3.76 -5.39 34.39
CA THR A 189 2.30 -5.34 34.47
C THR A 189 1.84 -5.03 35.89
N GLU A 190 0.58 -4.66 36.07
CA GLU A 190 0.02 -4.43 37.40
C GLU A 190 0.12 -5.66 38.35
N LYS A 191 0.09 -6.88 37.80
CA LYS A 191 0.15 -8.14 38.54
C LYS A 191 1.55 -8.75 38.64
N GLY A 192 2.58 -8.07 38.13
CA GLY A 192 3.97 -8.53 38.23
C GLY A 192 4.76 -8.34 36.97
N VAL A 193 5.98 -8.86 36.98
CA VAL A 193 6.93 -8.73 35.88
C VAL A 193 7.00 -10.04 35.12
N LEU A 194 6.91 -9.95 33.80
CA LEU A 194 7.01 -11.08 32.88
C LEU A 194 8.20 -10.84 31.93
N THR A 195 8.62 -11.91 31.27
CA THR A 195 9.58 -11.83 30.17
C THR A 195 8.98 -12.50 28.93
N ALA A 196 9.35 -12.01 27.74
CA ALA A 196 8.92 -12.60 26.48
C ALA A 196 10.04 -12.53 25.42
N GLU A 197 10.06 -13.50 24.51
CA GLU A 197 10.93 -13.43 23.35
C GLU A 197 10.38 -12.40 22.35
N HIS A 198 9.05 -12.36 22.17
CA HIS A 198 8.34 -11.47 21.27
C HIS A 198 7.25 -10.69 22.00
N VAL A 199 7.07 -9.42 21.65
CA VAL A 199 5.95 -8.59 22.10
C VAL A 199 5.17 -8.10 20.88
N VAL A 200 3.84 -8.23 20.94
CA VAL A 200 2.93 -7.73 19.91
C VAL A 200 2.05 -6.63 20.49
N ASN A 201 2.13 -5.43 19.94
CA ASN A 201 1.21 -4.36 20.27
C ASN A 201 -0.04 -4.46 19.37
N ALA A 202 -1.15 -4.89 19.95
CA ALA A 202 -2.49 -4.94 19.36
C ALA A 202 -3.47 -4.13 20.20
N ALA A 203 -2.98 -3.04 20.82
CA ALA A 203 -3.68 -2.29 21.87
C ALA A 203 -4.73 -1.28 21.34
N GLY A 204 -5.07 -1.33 20.05
CA GLY A 204 -6.14 -0.53 19.46
C GLY A 204 -6.02 0.96 19.78
N LEU A 205 -6.96 1.53 20.51
CA LEU A 205 -6.96 2.94 20.92
C LEU A 205 -5.72 3.35 21.71
N TRP A 206 -5.12 2.44 22.48
CA TRP A 206 -3.91 2.68 23.29
C TRP A 206 -2.62 2.27 22.58
N ALA A 207 -2.67 2.06 21.27
CA ALA A 207 -1.51 1.59 20.52
C ALA A 207 -0.31 2.56 20.62
N ARG A 208 -0.56 3.88 20.59
CA ARG A 208 0.48 4.90 20.77
C ARG A 208 1.13 4.82 22.14
N GLU A 209 0.31 4.73 23.17
CA GLU A 209 0.74 4.67 24.56
C GLU A 209 1.59 3.43 24.82
N VAL A 210 1.17 2.27 24.32
CA VAL A 210 1.96 1.02 24.38
C VAL A 210 3.22 1.12 23.52
N GLY A 211 3.17 1.77 22.36
CA GLY A 211 4.36 2.07 21.54
C GLY A 211 5.38 2.90 22.30
N ARG A 212 4.94 3.96 23.00
CA ARG A 212 5.80 4.83 23.83
C ARG A 212 6.47 4.09 24.97
N LEU A 213 5.82 3.08 25.58
CA LEU A 213 6.47 2.21 26.57
C LEU A 213 7.67 1.47 25.98
N ALA A 214 7.67 1.19 24.70
CA ALA A 214 8.78 0.56 23.97
C ALA A 214 9.72 1.58 23.29
N GLY A 215 9.46 2.88 23.43
CA GLY A 215 10.27 3.96 22.87
C GLY A 215 9.98 4.29 21.40
N VAL A 216 8.79 3.90 20.87
CA VAL A 216 8.40 4.18 19.48
C VAL A 216 7.10 4.96 19.39
N GLU A 217 7.02 5.90 18.45
CA GLU A 217 5.77 6.57 18.07
C GLU A 217 5.14 5.82 16.90
N LEU A 218 3.88 5.47 17.04
CA LEU A 218 3.14 4.78 16.00
C LEU A 218 2.23 5.74 15.22
N PRO A 219 2.16 5.64 13.89
CA PRO A 219 1.41 6.55 13.04
C PRO A 219 -0.09 6.22 13.03
N VAL A 220 -0.74 6.37 14.17
CA VAL A 220 -2.17 6.11 14.33
C VAL A 220 -2.82 7.18 15.19
N HIS A 221 -4.09 7.50 14.92
CA HIS A 221 -4.83 8.51 15.69
C HIS A 221 -6.32 8.14 15.78
N PRO A 222 -6.94 8.25 16.97
CA PRO A 222 -8.36 7.99 17.12
C PRO A 222 -9.22 9.20 16.74
N LEU A 223 -10.32 8.93 16.02
CA LEU A 223 -11.40 9.88 15.76
C LEU A 223 -12.70 9.34 16.33
N GLU A 224 -13.65 10.23 16.61
CA GLU A 224 -15.01 9.84 16.95
C GLU A 224 -15.72 9.28 15.71
N HIS A 225 -16.49 8.24 15.92
CA HIS A 225 -17.36 7.68 14.89
C HIS A 225 -18.68 7.28 15.51
N GLN A 226 -19.79 7.72 14.91
CA GLN A 226 -21.08 7.41 15.45
C GLN A 226 -22.03 6.74 14.44
N TYR A 227 -22.89 5.92 15.00
CA TYR A 227 -24.06 5.38 14.34
C TYR A 227 -25.21 5.33 15.34
N PHE A 228 -26.42 5.15 14.87
CA PHE A 228 -27.54 4.90 15.77
C PHE A 228 -28.40 3.73 15.30
N VAL A 229 -29.18 3.21 16.24
CA VAL A 229 -30.18 2.16 16.01
C VAL A 229 -31.55 2.77 16.23
N THR A 230 -32.47 2.55 15.29
CA THR A 230 -33.86 3.05 15.42
C THR A 230 -34.66 2.21 16.42
N GLU A 231 -35.76 2.77 16.89
CA GLU A 231 -36.85 1.96 17.47
C GLU A 231 -37.42 1.00 16.40
N ALA A 232 -38.33 0.11 16.86
CA ALA A 232 -39.02 -0.80 15.96
C ALA A 232 -39.78 -0.04 14.86
N ILE A 233 -39.56 -0.43 13.61
CA ILE A 233 -40.21 0.13 12.42
C ILE A 233 -41.21 -0.92 11.92
N PRO A 234 -42.52 -0.62 11.87
CA PRO A 234 -43.51 -1.61 11.43
C PRO A 234 -43.25 -2.23 10.06
N ALA A 235 -42.67 -1.45 9.13
CA ALA A 235 -42.29 -1.95 7.82
C ALA A 235 -41.14 -2.96 7.88
N VAL A 236 -40.22 -2.83 8.84
CA VAL A 236 -39.09 -3.78 9.09
C VAL A 236 -39.63 -5.04 9.78
N GLU A 237 -40.52 -4.88 10.79
CA GLU A 237 -41.12 -6.01 11.49
C GLU A 237 -41.97 -6.92 10.58
N ALA A 238 -42.51 -6.34 9.50
CA ALA A 238 -43.32 -7.08 8.54
C ALA A 238 -42.48 -7.90 7.54
N LEU A 239 -41.14 -7.73 7.52
CA LEU A 239 -40.26 -8.50 6.66
C LEU A 239 -40.15 -9.96 7.10
N VAL A 240 -40.07 -10.87 6.14
CA VAL A 240 -39.89 -12.31 6.39
C VAL A 240 -38.42 -12.64 6.57
N ASP A 241 -37.59 -12.08 5.71
CA ASP A 241 -36.17 -12.30 5.70
C ASP A 241 -35.42 -11.02 6.07
N GLU A 242 -34.20 -11.15 6.60
CA GLU A 242 -33.32 -10.02 6.85
C GLU A 242 -32.88 -9.37 5.55
N ILE A 243 -32.98 -8.05 5.46
CA ILE A 243 -32.61 -7.30 4.25
C ILE A 243 -31.11 -7.18 4.11
N PRO A 244 -30.59 -7.13 2.86
CA PRO A 244 -29.19 -6.81 2.60
C PRO A 244 -28.79 -5.45 3.19
N SER A 245 -27.54 -5.33 3.62
CA SER A 245 -26.93 -4.04 3.92
C SER A 245 -26.99 -3.12 2.71
N VAL A 246 -27.18 -1.83 2.95
CA VAL A 246 -27.24 -0.81 1.90
C VAL A 246 -26.03 0.09 1.99
N HIS A 247 -25.31 0.25 0.87
CA HIS A 247 -24.18 1.15 0.73
C HIS A 247 -24.53 2.25 -0.28
N ASP A 248 -24.94 3.42 0.20
CA ASP A 248 -25.12 4.62 -0.63
C ASP A 248 -23.89 5.52 -0.45
N ASN A 249 -22.81 5.13 -1.11
CA ASN A 249 -21.52 5.80 -0.95
C ASN A 249 -21.49 7.21 -1.58
N ASP A 250 -22.39 7.55 -2.49
CA ASP A 250 -22.55 8.91 -3.01
C ASP A 250 -23.16 9.86 -1.98
N LYS A 251 -23.90 9.29 -1.01
CA LYS A 251 -24.52 10.01 0.13
C LYS A 251 -23.76 9.78 1.45
N GLU A 252 -22.63 9.05 1.40
CA GLU A 252 -21.66 8.84 2.49
C GLU A 252 -22.24 8.15 3.72
N TYR A 253 -23.17 7.17 3.54
CA TYR A 253 -23.74 6.38 4.63
C TYR A 253 -23.90 4.88 4.27
N TYR A 254 -24.09 4.09 5.32
CA TYR A 254 -24.49 2.68 5.25
C TYR A 254 -25.69 2.41 6.17
N LEU A 255 -26.50 1.44 5.78
CA LEU A 255 -27.69 1.04 6.49
C LEU A 255 -27.80 -0.49 6.54
N ARG A 256 -28.20 -1.04 7.68
CA ARG A 256 -28.54 -2.47 7.80
C ARG A 256 -29.67 -2.69 8.78
N GLN A 257 -30.29 -3.85 8.72
CA GLN A 257 -31.28 -4.26 9.70
C GLN A 257 -30.62 -4.55 11.06
N GLU A 258 -31.26 -4.15 12.15
CA GLU A 258 -30.87 -4.44 13.52
C GLU A 258 -32.11 -4.83 14.32
N GLY A 259 -32.40 -6.15 14.38
CA GLY A 259 -33.64 -6.66 14.94
C GLY A 259 -34.87 -6.09 14.22
N PRO A 260 -35.83 -5.46 14.95
CA PRO A 260 -37.05 -4.86 14.36
C PRO A 260 -36.84 -3.44 13.81
N GLY A 261 -35.62 -2.89 13.93
CA GLY A 261 -35.27 -1.56 13.47
C GLY A 261 -34.14 -1.57 12.45
N LEU A 262 -33.55 -0.40 12.21
CA LEU A 262 -32.44 -0.20 11.29
C LEU A 262 -31.25 0.43 12.05
N LEU A 263 -30.04 0.00 11.71
CA LEU A 263 -28.80 0.66 12.09
C LEU A 263 -28.39 1.57 10.95
N PHE A 264 -28.20 2.85 11.25
CA PHE A 264 -27.69 3.86 10.33
C PHE A 264 -26.33 4.37 10.79
N GLY A 265 -25.34 4.37 9.91
CA GLY A 265 -24.00 4.94 10.15
C GLY A 265 -23.52 5.76 8.97
N ALA A 266 -22.79 6.83 9.27
CA ALA A 266 -22.27 7.75 8.28
C ALA A 266 -20.79 8.08 8.51
N TYR A 267 -20.10 8.52 7.45
CA TYR A 267 -18.78 9.14 7.56
C TYR A 267 -18.93 10.60 7.12
N GLU A 268 -19.21 11.43 8.09
CA GLU A 268 -19.49 12.85 7.90
C GLU A 268 -18.24 13.65 7.51
N LYS A 269 -18.46 14.83 6.90
CA LYS A 269 -17.38 15.67 6.32
C LYS A 269 -16.39 16.22 7.34
N ASN A 270 -16.77 16.33 8.61
CA ASN A 270 -15.95 16.96 9.65
C ASN A 270 -15.64 15.96 10.77
N GLY A 271 -14.79 14.99 10.49
CA GLY A 271 -14.35 14.02 11.49
C GLY A 271 -13.74 14.68 12.72
N VAL A 272 -14.14 14.26 13.92
CA VAL A 272 -13.71 14.84 15.19
C VAL A 272 -12.56 14.02 15.77
N HIS A 273 -11.44 14.68 16.04
CA HIS A 273 -10.30 14.07 16.72
C HIS A 273 -10.62 13.80 18.18
N TRP A 274 -10.29 12.62 18.65
CA TRP A 274 -10.40 12.23 20.03
C TRP A 274 -9.04 11.92 20.63
N ALA A 275 -8.87 12.20 21.94
CA ALA A 275 -7.66 11.87 22.72
C ALA A 275 -6.36 12.36 22.03
N VAL A 276 -6.32 13.64 21.61
CA VAL A 276 -5.17 14.23 20.91
C VAL A 276 -3.89 14.12 21.71
N GLU A 277 -3.94 14.39 23.01
CA GLU A 277 -2.80 14.35 23.93
C GLU A 277 -2.45 12.91 24.39
N GLY A 278 -3.30 11.94 24.08
CA GLY A 278 -3.13 10.54 24.47
C GLY A 278 -4.44 9.94 24.96
N THR A 279 -4.62 8.66 24.68
CA THR A 279 -5.81 7.92 25.08
C THR A 279 -5.87 7.75 26.61
N PRO A 280 -6.93 8.23 27.29
CA PRO A 280 -7.02 8.11 28.73
C PRO A 280 -6.94 6.64 29.21
N LEU A 281 -6.14 6.39 30.25
CA LEU A 281 -5.95 5.02 30.74
C LEU A 281 -7.15 4.52 31.56
N ASP A 282 -8.00 5.40 32.00
CA ASP A 282 -9.25 5.10 32.72
C ASP A 282 -10.45 4.94 31.80
N PHE A 283 -10.36 5.37 30.53
CA PHE A 283 -11.38 5.10 29.53
C PHE A 283 -11.58 3.58 29.36
N ASP A 284 -12.81 3.12 29.40
CA ASP A 284 -13.15 1.69 29.40
C ASP A 284 -14.31 1.42 28.40
N THR A 285 -15.31 0.69 28.83
CA THR A 285 -16.53 0.38 28.08
C THR A 285 -17.49 1.58 28.16
N GLU A 286 -17.06 2.69 27.58
CA GLU A 286 -17.76 3.96 27.60
C GLU A 286 -18.04 4.46 26.20
N LEU A 287 -19.13 5.18 26.01
CA LEU A 287 -19.44 5.93 24.80
C LEU A 287 -19.14 7.40 25.01
N LEU A 288 -18.84 8.07 23.94
CA LEU A 288 -18.71 9.52 23.89
C LEU A 288 -20.10 10.15 23.84
N PRO A 289 -20.25 11.44 24.18
CA PRO A 289 -21.51 12.15 23.99
C PRO A 289 -21.99 12.03 22.54
N ASP A 290 -23.27 11.81 22.36
CA ASP A 290 -23.91 11.82 21.05
C ASP A 290 -23.91 13.23 20.43
N ASP A 291 -23.78 13.25 19.10
CA ASP A 291 -23.78 14.46 18.30
C ASP A 291 -24.48 14.19 16.94
N LEU A 292 -25.79 14.07 16.97
CA LEU A 292 -26.57 13.72 15.80
C LEU A 292 -26.57 14.82 14.73
N ASP A 293 -26.32 16.06 15.13
CA ASP A 293 -26.27 17.21 14.18
C ASP A 293 -25.16 17.01 13.13
N ARG A 294 -24.06 16.34 13.50
CA ARG A 294 -22.95 16.05 12.56
C ARG A 294 -23.36 15.18 11.38
N ILE A 295 -24.32 14.27 11.58
CA ILE A 295 -24.75 13.28 10.58
C ILE A 295 -26.12 13.60 9.99
N GLU A 296 -26.71 14.77 10.29
CA GLU A 296 -28.05 15.16 9.84
C GLU A 296 -28.16 15.14 8.31
N GLU A 297 -27.19 15.71 7.57
CA GLU A 297 -27.19 15.73 6.10
C GLU A 297 -27.26 14.30 5.54
N ASN A 298 -26.45 13.37 6.09
CA ASN A 298 -26.45 11.97 5.67
C ASN A 298 -27.75 11.25 6.02
N TYR A 299 -28.32 11.57 7.20
CA TYR A 299 -29.60 10.98 7.62
C TYR A 299 -30.76 11.44 6.75
N LEU A 300 -30.85 12.71 6.41
CA LEU A 300 -31.86 13.21 5.48
C LEU A 300 -31.78 12.51 4.11
N ALA A 301 -30.56 12.30 3.61
CA ALA A 301 -30.36 11.55 2.38
C ALA A 301 -30.76 10.06 2.52
N ALA A 302 -30.57 9.46 3.70
CA ALA A 302 -31.04 8.12 3.99
C ALA A 302 -32.57 8.02 4.09
N CYS A 303 -33.25 9.06 4.58
CA CYS A 303 -34.72 9.14 4.59
C CYS A 303 -35.28 9.20 3.16
N GLU A 304 -34.64 9.96 2.25
CA GLU A 304 -35.04 9.95 0.82
C GLU A 304 -34.93 8.55 0.21
N ARG A 305 -33.84 7.82 0.55
CA ARG A 305 -33.59 6.44 0.07
C ARG A 305 -34.47 5.38 0.74
N THR A 306 -34.78 5.57 2.00
CA THR A 306 -35.50 4.62 2.86
C THR A 306 -36.58 5.37 3.63
N PRO A 307 -37.75 5.67 3.01
CA PRO A 307 -38.75 6.60 3.56
C PRO A 307 -39.30 6.22 4.95
N CYS A 308 -39.26 4.97 5.35
CA CYS A 308 -39.70 4.55 6.67
C CYS A 308 -38.80 5.09 7.81
N LEU A 309 -37.64 5.63 7.50
CA LEU A 309 -36.78 6.32 8.46
C LEU A 309 -37.34 7.67 8.93
N GLU A 310 -38.08 8.40 8.10
CA GLU A 310 -38.62 9.75 8.43
C GLU A 310 -39.42 9.78 9.74
N THR A 311 -40.07 8.69 10.07
CA THR A 311 -40.92 8.58 11.26
C THR A 311 -40.35 7.67 12.33
N ALA A 312 -39.14 7.15 12.12
CA ALA A 312 -38.50 6.23 13.06
C ALA A 312 -37.90 6.99 14.26
N GLY A 313 -38.25 6.55 15.46
CA GLY A 313 -37.59 7.02 16.69
C GLY A 313 -36.16 6.48 16.78
N VAL A 314 -35.25 7.19 17.49
CA VAL A 314 -33.91 6.73 17.79
C VAL A 314 -33.94 5.96 19.12
N LYS A 315 -33.55 4.67 19.08
CA LYS A 315 -33.47 3.80 20.25
C LYS A 315 -32.17 3.99 21.04
N SER A 316 -31.06 4.09 20.32
CA SER A 316 -29.74 4.28 20.92
C SER A 316 -28.78 4.89 19.93
N VAL A 317 -27.92 5.77 20.42
CA VAL A 317 -26.79 6.35 19.70
C VAL A 317 -25.51 5.72 20.23
N ILE A 318 -24.64 5.32 19.34
CA ILE A 318 -23.32 4.78 19.65
C ILE A 318 -22.30 5.72 19.04
N ASN A 319 -21.73 6.62 19.86
CA ASN A 319 -20.58 7.45 19.48
C ASN A 319 -19.36 6.91 20.23
N GLY A 320 -18.40 6.37 19.51
CA GLY A 320 -17.22 5.75 20.10
C GLY A 320 -15.94 6.04 19.31
N PRO A 321 -14.79 5.99 19.99
CA PRO A 321 -13.51 6.26 19.33
C PRO A 321 -13.10 5.10 18.43
N MET A 322 -12.62 5.46 17.24
CA MET A 322 -12.15 4.55 16.19
C MET A 322 -10.74 4.92 15.76
N ILE A 323 -9.81 3.95 15.75
CA ILE A 323 -8.40 4.20 15.44
C ILE A 323 -8.14 4.19 13.94
N TRP A 324 -7.37 5.16 13.45
CA TRP A 324 -7.01 5.35 12.04
C TRP A 324 -5.51 5.44 11.84
N SER A 325 -5.05 5.03 10.67
CA SER A 325 -3.72 5.29 10.12
C SER A 325 -3.79 6.40 9.04
N PRO A 326 -2.66 7.01 8.65
CA PRO A 326 -2.63 8.11 7.67
C PRO A 326 -3.10 7.72 6.27
N ASP A 327 -3.06 6.45 5.91
CA ASP A 327 -3.43 5.93 4.58
C ASP A 327 -4.61 4.95 4.63
N VAL A 328 -5.31 4.88 5.77
CA VAL A 328 -6.44 3.97 6.01
C VAL A 328 -6.04 2.49 6.09
N GLN A 329 -4.83 2.14 5.70
CA GLN A 329 -4.38 0.75 5.75
C GLN A 329 -3.90 0.37 7.16
N PRO A 330 -4.10 -0.87 7.61
CA PRO A 330 -3.51 -1.38 8.84
C PRO A 330 -2.01 -1.12 8.93
N VAL A 331 -1.49 -0.97 10.14
CA VAL A 331 -0.05 -0.85 10.43
C VAL A 331 0.40 -2.13 11.10
N VAL A 332 1.08 -3.00 10.34
CA VAL A 332 1.39 -4.39 10.73
C VAL A 332 2.86 -4.71 10.51
N GLY A 333 3.43 -5.55 11.36
CA GLY A 333 4.78 -6.10 11.17
C GLY A 333 5.78 -5.72 12.25
N PRO A 334 7.06 -6.09 12.05
CA PRO A 334 8.14 -5.77 12.99
C PRO A 334 8.56 -4.31 12.85
N VAL A 335 8.65 -3.62 13.97
CA VAL A 335 9.11 -2.22 14.02
C VAL A 335 10.62 -2.17 13.72
N PRO A 336 11.08 -1.35 12.74
CA PRO A 336 12.45 -1.36 12.26
C PRO A 336 13.53 -1.12 13.34
N GLU A 337 13.22 -0.32 14.34
CA GLU A 337 14.18 0.07 15.39
C GLU A 337 14.35 -0.97 16.49
N LEU A 338 13.38 -1.89 16.67
CA LEU A 338 13.31 -2.81 17.79
C LEU A 338 13.42 -4.27 17.32
N ASN A 339 14.03 -5.11 18.13
CA ASN A 339 14.07 -6.54 17.86
C ASN A 339 12.85 -7.22 18.48
N ASN A 340 12.15 -8.06 17.70
CA ASN A 340 11.02 -8.86 18.15
C ASN A 340 9.87 -8.03 18.79
N TYR A 341 9.75 -6.76 18.39
CA TYR A 341 8.59 -5.93 18.70
C TYR A 341 7.72 -5.78 17.47
N TRP A 342 6.51 -6.26 17.58
CA TRP A 342 5.55 -6.36 16.48
C TRP A 342 4.36 -5.46 16.72
N VAL A 343 3.76 -4.98 15.66
CA VAL A 343 2.54 -4.16 15.74
C VAL A 343 1.44 -4.72 14.83
N ALA A 344 0.21 -4.55 15.26
CA ALA A 344 -1.01 -4.76 14.47
C ALA A 344 -2.04 -3.73 14.96
N VAL A 345 -1.95 -2.52 14.42
CA VAL A 345 -2.67 -1.34 14.89
C VAL A 345 -3.25 -0.52 13.73
N GLY A 346 -4.06 0.49 14.01
CA GLY A 346 -4.68 1.30 12.95
C GLY A 346 -5.69 0.52 12.09
N ILE A 347 -6.27 -0.54 12.64
CA ILE A 347 -7.19 -1.43 11.92
C ILE A 347 -8.61 -0.91 12.10
N MET A 348 -9.01 0.05 11.25
CA MET A 348 -10.32 0.69 11.37
C MET A 348 -11.48 -0.27 11.03
N ALA A 349 -11.30 -1.16 10.08
CA ALA A 349 -12.28 -2.17 9.67
C ALA A 349 -12.02 -3.52 10.37
N GLY A 350 -11.96 -3.52 11.72
CA GLY A 350 -11.49 -4.64 12.52
C GLY A 350 -12.15 -5.98 12.20
N PHE A 351 -13.47 -6.01 12.02
CA PHE A 351 -14.20 -7.25 11.73
C PHE A 351 -14.04 -7.74 10.29
N SER A 352 -13.73 -6.87 9.35
CA SER A 352 -13.36 -7.29 7.98
C SER A 352 -11.92 -7.80 7.89
N GLN A 353 -11.01 -7.38 8.78
CA GLN A 353 -9.55 -7.52 8.55
C GLN A 353 -8.81 -8.34 9.61
N SER A 354 -9.28 -8.35 10.87
CA SER A 354 -8.45 -8.80 11.99
C SER A 354 -8.02 -10.26 11.95
N ALA A 355 -8.87 -11.19 11.50
CA ALA A 355 -8.46 -12.59 11.44
C ALA A 355 -7.43 -12.85 10.35
N GLY A 356 -7.56 -12.20 9.19
CA GLY A 356 -6.54 -12.24 8.13
C GLY A 356 -5.21 -11.63 8.56
N ILE A 357 -5.26 -10.48 9.26
CA ILE A 357 -4.07 -9.85 9.83
C ILE A 357 -3.44 -10.76 10.90
N GLY A 358 -4.25 -11.36 11.76
CA GLY A 358 -3.78 -12.31 12.76
C GLY A 358 -3.07 -13.51 12.14
N LEU A 359 -3.58 -14.02 11.01
CA LEU A 359 -2.95 -15.10 10.27
C LEU A 359 -1.58 -14.69 9.72
N VAL A 360 -1.53 -13.60 8.95
CA VAL A 360 -0.27 -13.22 8.28
C VAL A 360 0.79 -12.74 9.25
N LEU A 361 0.41 -12.09 10.35
CA LEU A 361 1.35 -11.73 11.40
C LEU A 361 1.89 -12.96 12.12
N ALA A 362 1.04 -13.95 12.42
CA ALA A 362 1.49 -15.22 13.00
C ALA A 362 2.43 -15.97 12.05
N GLN A 363 2.15 -16.03 10.74
CA GLN A 363 3.06 -16.59 9.74
C GLN A 363 4.40 -15.85 9.77
N TRP A 364 4.37 -14.52 9.78
CA TRP A 364 5.61 -13.73 9.80
C TRP A 364 6.45 -13.99 11.07
N MET A 365 5.80 -14.09 12.24
CA MET A 365 6.47 -14.38 13.51
C MET A 365 7.02 -15.81 13.59
N VAL A 366 6.28 -16.80 13.07
CA VAL A 366 6.63 -18.23 13.21
C VAL A 366 7.57 -18.68 12.11
N ASP A 367 7.29 -18.30 10.85
CA ASP A 367 8.01 -18.76 9.66
C ASP A 367 9.10 -17.77 9.21
N GLY A 368 9.14 -16.56 9.82
CA GLY A 368 10.07 -15.48 9.48
C GLY A 368 9.62 -14.65 8.27
N HIS A 369 8.50 -14.98 7.65
CA HIS A 369 7.94 -14.25 6.51
C HIS A 369 6.43 -14.51 6.37
N PRO A 370 5.65 -13.54 5.87
CA PRO A 370 4.24 -13.77 5.52
C PRO A 370 4.14 -14.57 4.22
N GLU A 371 3.02 -15.23 4.00
CA GLU A 371 2.76 -15.96 2.74
C GLU A 371 2.69 -15.03 1.52
N ARG A 372 2.11 -13.84 1.71
CA ARG A 372 1.84 -12.84 0.67
C ARG A 372 2.61 -11.55 0.90
N ASP A 373 2.70 -10.73 -0.14
CA ASP A 373 3.20 -9.37 0.00
C ASP A 373 2.32 -8.56 0.94
N LEU A 374 2.94 -7.94 1.94
CA LEU A 374 2.30 -7.09 2.93
C LEU A 374 2.84 -5.66 2.92
N PHE A 375 3.63 -5.26 1.93
CA PHE A 375 4.27 -3.94 1.91
C PHE A 375 3.25 -2.81 2.09
N SER A 376 2.05 -2.93 1.51
CA SER A 376 0.98 -1.93 1.65
C SER A 376 0.47 -1.73 3.09
N ILE A 377 0.69 -2.68 3.99
CA ILE A 377 0.31 -2.60 5.41
C ILE A 377 1.51 -2.68 6.36
N ASP A 378 2.72 -2.86 5.83
CA ASP A 378 3.94 -2.94 6.64
C ASP A 378 4.18 -1.63 7.38
N VAL A 379 4.49 -1.71 8.69
CA VAL A 379 4.83 -0.53 9.50
C VAL A 379 6.01 0.25 8.91
N ALA A 380 6.94 -0.42 8.25
CA ALA A 380 8.12 0.18 7.62
C ALA A 380 7.82 1.00 6.33
N ARG A 381 6.55 1.11 5.91
CA ARG A 381 6.17 2.09 4.87
C ARG A 381 6.16 3.53 5.40
N PHE A 382 6.10 3.67 6.72
CA PHE A 382 6.26 4.93 7.42
C PHE A 382 7.68 5.07 7.98
N GLY A 383 8.15 6.30 8.08
CA GLY A 383 9.47 6.60 8.61
C GLY A 383 9.43 7.71 9.67
N PRO A 384 10.58 8.13 10.18
CA PRO A 384 10.69 9.19 11.20
C PRO A 384 10.15 10.57 10.75
N TRP A 385 9.84 10.72 9.47
CA TRP A 385 9.24 11.92 8.90
C TRP A 385 7.76 12.09 9.23
N VAL A 386 7.09 11.05 9.73
CA VAL A 386 5.66 11.06 10.10
C VAL A 386 5.52 11.63 11.50
N ASP A 387 5.03 12.85 11.61
CA ASP A 387 4.73 13.49 12.89
C ASP A 387 3.24 13.42 13.25
N THR A 388 2.91 13.81 14.46
CA THR A 388 1.53 13.81 14.97
C THR A 388 0.61 14.68 14.13
N LYS A 389 1.09 15.84 13.66
CA LYS A 389 0.31 16.75 12.82
C LYS A 389 -0.08 16.09 11.50
N TYR A 390 0.89 15.49 10.82
CA TYR A 390 0.65 14.73 9.58
C TYR A 390 -0.39 13.62 9.79
N VAL A 391 -0.22 12.83 10.87
CA VAL A 391 -1.17 11.75 11.19
C VAL A 391 -2.58 12.29 11.39
N MET A 392 -2.73 13.37 12.17
CA MET A 392 -4.04 13.98 12.42
C MET A 392 -4.69 14.52 11.14
N GLU A 393 -3.96 15.30 10.34
CA GLU A 393 -4.48 15.86 9.09
C GLU A 393 -4.91 14.75 8.12
N LYS A 394 -4.06 13.73 7.94
CA LYS A 394 -4.36 12.61 7.05
C LYS A 394 -5.52 11.75 7.54
N THR A 395 -5.61 11.46 8.82
CA THR A 395 -6.71 10.64 9.36
C THR A 395 -8.05 11.38 9.28
N ALA A 396 -8.11 12.69 9.53
CA ALA A 396 -9.32 13.48 9.38
C ALA A 396 -9.79 13.55 7.92
N GLU A 397 -8.87 13.80 6.96
CA GLU A 397 -9.18 13.79 5.53
C GLU A 397 -9.71 12.43 5.08
N ASN A 398 -9.05 11.35 5.51
CA ASN A 398 -9.43 9.99 5.14
C ASN A 398 -10.75 9.55 5.77
N TYR A 399 -11.04 9.97 7.01
CA TYR A 399 -12.34 9.76 7.64
C TYR A 399 -13.45 10.42 6.81
N SER A 400 -13.33 11.74 6.58
CA SER A 400 -14.32 12.55 5.87
C SER A 400 -14.47 12.16 4.38
N SER A 401 -13.58 11.37 3.85
CA SER A 401 -13.62 10.90 2.46
C SER A 401 -13.68 9.39 2.34
N ARG A 402 -14.12 8.71 3.42
CA ARG A 402 -14.12 7.23 3.48
C ARG A 402 -14.91 6.57 2.34
N PHE A 403 -16.01 7.18 1.94
CA PHE A 403 -16.88 6.68 0.87
C PHE A 403 -16.71 7.42 -0.45
N ARG A 404 -15.89 8.47 -0.50
CA ARG A 404 -15.61 9.15 -1.77
C ARG A 404 -14.81 8.25 -2.70
N ILE A 405 -15.06 8.41 -3.99
CA ILE A 405 -14.29 7.71 -5.02
C ILE A 405 -12.82 8.11 -4.90
N TYR A 406 -11.94 7.12 -4.91
CA TYR A 406 -10.50 7.31 -5.05
C TYR A 406 -10.13 7.00 -6.49
N PHE A 407 -9.90 8.04 -7.28
CA PHE A 407 -9.58 7.90 -8.68
C PHE A 407 -8.11 7.51 -8.91
N PRO A 408 -7.79 6.89 -10.03
CA PRO A 408 -6.39 6.66 -10.41
C PRO A 408 -5.58 7.97 -10.39
N TYR A 409 -4.36 7.88 -9.84
CA TYR A 409 -3.43 9.01 -9.70
C TYR A 409 -3.93 10.16 -8.82
N GLU A 410 -5.04 10.00 -8.13
CA GLU A 410 -5.49 10.97 -7.14
C GLU A 410 -4.59 10.95 -5.92
N GLU A 411 -4.20 12.13 -5.47
CA GLU A 411 -3.53 12.35 -4.20
C GLU A 411 -4.28 13.45 -3.45
N ARG A 412 -4.64 13.12 -2.22
CA ARG A 412 -5.42 14.04 -1.37
C ARG A 412 -4.52 15.11 -0.77
N GLU A 413 -5.12 16.25 -0.39
CA GLU A 413 -4.39 17.47 -0.07
C GLU A 413 -3.88 17.57 1.37
N ALA A 414 -4.42 16.82 2.32
CA ALA A 414 -3.95 16.87 3.70
C ALA A 414 -2.51 16.36 3.85
N GLY A 415 -1.78 16.88 4.82
CA GLY A 415 -0.42 16.46 5.13
C GLY A 415 0.61 16.77 4.04
N ARG A 416 0.31 17.76 3.16
CA ARG A 416 1.24 18.19 2.09
C ARG A 416 2.40 18.99 2.68
N ASN A 417 3.48 19.08 1.94
CA ASN A 417 4.73 19.76 2.32
C ASN A 417 5.42 19.17 3.56
N GLN A 418 5.16 17.91 3.88
CA GLN A 418 5.82 17.22 4.99
C GLN A 418 7.33 17.12 4.76
N ARG A 419 7.73 16.82 3.53
CA ARG A 419 9.14 16.81 3.09
C ARG A 419 9.23 17.55 1.77
N THR A 420 10.02 18.61 1.73
CA THR A 420 10.25 19.45 0.56
C THR A 420 11.72 19.53 0.22
N ARG A 421 12.05 19.83 -1.03
CA ARG A 421 13.39 20.10 -1.52
C ARG A 421 13.57 21.60 -1.80
N PRO A 422 14.81 22.11 -1.82
CA PRO A 422 15.06 23.52 -2.15
C PRO A 422 14.48 23.98 -3.50
N ILE A 423 14.23 23.04 -4.44
CA ILE A 423 13.62 23.37 -5.74
C ILE A 423 12.11 23.28 -5.77
N THR A 424 11.44 22.77 -4.73
CA THR A 424 9.99 22.48 -4.75
C THR A 424 9.17 23.69 -5.17
N ASP A 425 9.42 24.87 -4.58
CA ASP A 425 8.67 26.08 -4.90
C ASP A 425 9.02 26.61 -6.30
N ILE A 426 10.28 26.47 -6.74
CA ILE A 426 10.70 26.83 -8.10
C ILE A 426 9.94 25.98 -9.13
N GLN A 427 9.78 24.68 -8.87
CA GLN A 427 9.01 23.79 -9.74
C GLN A 427 7.52 24.17 -9.78
N ARG A 428 6.93 24.56 -8.65
CA ARG A 428 5.54 25.08 -8.58
C ARG A 428 5.37 26.34 -9.42
N GLU A 429 6.31 27.30 -9.31
CA GLU A 429 6.31 28.51 -10.12
C GLU A 429 6.41 28.21 -11.62
N GLN A 430 7.11 27.13 -11.99
CA GLN A 430 7.23 26.66 -13.36
C GLN A 430 6.05 25.82 -13.86
N GLY A 431 4.99 25.72 -13.06
CA GLY A 431 3.75 25.03 -13.45
C GLY A 431 3.66 23.58 -13.00
N ALA A 432 4.52 23.10 -12.10
CA ALA A 432 4.42 21.74 -11.57
C ALA A 432 3.10 21.56 -10.80
N VAL A 433 2.36 20.53 -11.15
CA VAL A 433 1.29 19.98 -10.34
C VAL A 433 1.91 18.90 -9.47
N MET A 434 1.93 19.16 -8.17
CA MET A 434 2.69 18.36 -7.23
C MET A 434 1.90 17.15 -6.72
N GLY A 435 2.60 16.04 -6.46
CA GLY A 435 2.17 14.89 -5.69
C GLY A 435 3.07 14.70 -4.47
N ALA A 436 2.75 13.70 -3.64
CA ALA A 436 3.56 13.33 -2.49
C ALA A 436 3.82 11.82 -2.44
N VAL A 437 5.08 11.42 -2.26
CA VAL A 437 5.50 10.03 -2.08
C VAL A 437 6.34 9.92 -0.83
N VAL A 438 5.94 9.09 0.14
CA VAL A 438 6.55 9.00 1.49
C VAL A 438 6.87 10.38 2.09
N GLY A 439 5.88 11.28 1.97
CA GLY A 439 5.96 12.67 2.42
C GLY A 439 6.75 13.62 1.52
N TRP A 440 7.55 13.14 0.57
CA TRP A 440 8.29 13.98 -0.37
C TRP A 440 7.37 14.56 -1.45
N GLU A 441 7.39 15.89 -1.59
CA GLU A 441 6.78 16.58 -2.73
C GLU A 441 7.54 16.27 -4.01
N TYR A 442 6.83 15.91 -5.09
CA TYR A 442 7.40 15.67 -6.41
C TYR A 442 6.47 16.18 -7.52
N PRO A 443 6.97 16.59 -8.69
CA PRO A 443 6.14 16.95 -9.83
C PRO A 443 5.44 15.73 -10.42
N LYS A 444 4.10 15.72 -10.46
CA LYS A 444 3.33 14.72 -11.22
C LYS A 444 3.41 14.99 -12.71
N TYR A 445 3.20 16.24 -13.09
CA TYR A 445 3.35 16.78 -14.44
C TYR A 445 3.51 18.29 -14.39
N PHE A 446 3.84 18.91 -15.51
CA PHE A 446 3.94 20.37 -15.65
C PHE A 446 2.79 20.89 -16.51
N ALA A 447 1.91 21.70 -15.92
CA ALA A 447 0.75 22.30 -16.58
C ALA A 447 1.21 23.31 -17.66
N ARG A 448 0.62 23.24 -18.86
CA ARG A 448 0.89 24.12 -19.98
C ARG A 448 0.11 25.44 -19.88
N ASN A 449 -1.01 25.39 -19.15
CA ASN A 449 -1.95 26.49 -19.00
C ASN A 449 -2.70 26.42 -17.67
N VAL A 450 -3.50 27.43 -17.37
CA VAL A 450 -4.21 27.54 -16.08
C VAL A 450 -5.21 26.40 -15.86
N SER A 451 -5.87 25.89 -16.92
CA SER A 451 -6.89 24.85 -16.77
C SER A 451 -6.30 23.49 -16.40
N GLU A 452 -5.01 23.28 -16.65
CA GLU A 452 -4.30 22.05 -16.30
C GLU A 452 -3.68 22.08 -14.90
N LYS A 453 -3.62 23.27 -14.25
CA LYS A 453 -3.08 23.39 -12.88
C LYS A 453 -3.93 22.68 -11.82
N THR A 454 -5.22 22.53 -12.08
CA THR A 454 -6.12 21.77 -11.23
C THR A 454 -6.44 20.44 -11.93
N PRO A 455 -5.89 19.31 -11.46
CA PRO A 455 -6.13 18.02 -12.09
C PRO A 455 -7.61 17.62 -11.95
N ILE A 456 -8.18 17.11 -13.02
CA ILE A 456 -9.50 16.47 -13.01
C ILE A 456 -9.23 14.96 -12.90
N TYR A 457 -9.72 14.34 -11.82
CA TYR A 457 -9.56 12.92 -11.60
C TYR A 457 -10.75 12.13 -12.16
N SER A 458 -10.46 11.03 -12.82
CA SER A 458 -11.44 10.16 -13.47
C SER A 458 -10.83 8.76 -13.72
N PHE A 459 -11.67 7.78 -13.96
CA PHE A 459 -11.24 6.48 -14.51
C PHE A 459 -10.90 6.56 -16.00
N ARG A 460 -11.09 7.72 -16.63
CA ARG A 460 -10.82 7.99 -18.05
C ARG A 460 -9.73 9.04 -18.20
N ARG A 461 -9.23 9.23 -19.45
CA ARG A 461 -8.26 10.28 -19.77
C ARG A 461 -8.82 11.66 -19.44
N THR A 462 -8.00 12.53 -18.89
CA THR A 462 -8.42 13.82 -18.36
C THR A 462 -7.55 14.98 -18.85
N ASN A 463 -7.70 16.17 -18.26
CA ASN A 463 -7.10 17.41 -18.69
C ASN A 463 -5.56 17.45 -18.67
N TRP A 464 -4.89 16.53 -17.96
CA TRP A 464 -3.43 16.45 -17.92
C TRP A 464 -2.83 15.50 -18.97
N PHE A 465 -3.67 14.74 -19.70
CA PHE A 465 -3.22 13.73 -20.68
C PHE A 465 -2.29 14.29 -21.74
N ASP A 466 -2.64 15.42 -22.35
CA ASP A 466 -1.83 16.05 -23.39
C ASP A 466 -0.53 16.66 -22.86
N ALA A 467 -0.57 17.27 -21.65
CA ALA A 467 0.62 17.81 -21.00
C ALA A 467 1.68 16.72 -20.79
N VAL A 468 1.26 15.58 -20.25
CA VAL A 468 2.10 14.39 -20.06
C VAL A 468 2.63 13.87 -21.41
N GLY A 469 1.78 13.87 -22.44
CA GLY A 469 2.18 13.48 -23.79
C GLY A 469 3.29 14.38 -24.40
N GLU A 470 3.20 15.68 -24.18
CA GLU A 470 4.25 16.62 -24.61
C GLU A 470 5.58 16.39 -23.85
N GLU A 471 5.52 16.12 -22.55
CA GLU A 471 6.71 15.78 -21.76
C GLU A 471 7.40 14.53 -22.29
N CYS A 472 6.64 13.46 -22.55
CA CYS A 472 7.15 12.22 -23.13
C CYS A 472 7.80 12.46 -24.50
N CYS A 473 7.11 13.17 -25.40
CA CYS A 473 7.60 13.46 -26.74
C CYS A 473 8.86 14.32 -26.69
N ALA A 474 8.91 15.34 -25.83
CA ALA A 474 10.08 16.22 -25.70
C ALA A 474 11.32 15.45 -25.23
N LEU A 475 11.16 14.55 -24.23
CA LEU A 475 12.25 13.70 -23.76
C LEU A 475 12.77 12.78 -24.88
N ARG A 476 11.88 12.15 -25.63
CA ARG A 476 12.22 11.22 -26.71
C ARG A 476 12.88 11.90 -27.90
N THR A 477 12.52 13.15 -28.21
CA THR A 477 13.02 13.86 -29.40
C THR A 477 14.21 14.78 -29.13
N SER A 478 14.38 15.19 -27.86
CA SER A 478 15.44 16.09 -27.45
C SER A 478 16.00 15.77 -26.07
N VAL A 479 15.55 16.43 -25.01
CA VAL A 479 16.02 16.20 -23.63
C VAL A 479 14.96 16.58 -22.62
N GLY A 480 14.76 15.71 -21.63
CA GLY A 480 13.95 15.94 -20.44
C GLY A 480 14.80 16.06 -19.18
N LEU A 481 14.31 16.84 -18.21
CA LEU A 481 14.86 16.94 -16.87
C LEU A 481 13.82 16.42 -15.85
N ILE A 482 14.17 15.38 -15.14
CA ILE A 482 13.32 14.72 -14.13
C ILE A 482 13.96 14.90 -12.74
N ASP A 483 13.18 15.29 -11.76
CA ASP A 483 13.60 15.28 -10.35
C ASP A 483 13.50 13.84 -9.82
N ILE A 484 14.64 13.27 -9.44
CA ILE A 484 14.75 11.93 -8.88
C ILE A 484 15.19 11.96 -7.41
N SER A 485 15.03 13.09 -6.74
CA SER A 485 15.49 13.28 -5.36
C SER A 485 14.73 12.44 -4.33
N ALA A 486 13.57 11.89 -4.68
CA ALA A 486 12.79 11.02 -3.81
C ALA A 486 13.23 9.54 -3.83
N PHE A 487 14.08 9.09 -4.77
CA PHE A 487 14.59 7.71 -4.77
C PHE A 487 15.46 7.43 -3.55
N SER A 488 15.42 6.21 -3.03
CA SER A 488 16.31 5.77 -1.95
C SER A 488 17.73 5.62 -2.46
N ARG A 489 18.69 6.05 -1.65
CA ARG A 489 20.13 5.97 -1.93
C ARG A 489 20.83 5.55 -0.66
N PHE A 490 21.51 4.40 -0.72
CA PHE A 490 22.28 3.87 0.39
C PHE A 490 23.74 3.80 0.02
N ARG A 491 24.61 4.36 0.88
CA ARG A 491 26.05 4.08 0.83
C ARG A 491 26.35 2.96 1.81
N ILE A 492 26.97 1.91 1.30
CA ILE A 492 27.36 0.73 2.06
C ILE A 492 28.87 0.65 2.04
N SER A 493 29.51 0.73 3.20
CA SER A 493 30.97 0.77 3.33
C SER A 493 31.46 0.03 4.58
N GLY A 494 32.75 -0.34 4.59
CA GLY A 494 33.40 -1.06 5.69
C GLY A 494 34.14 -2.29 5.19
N GLU A 495 35.02 -2.84 6.03
CA GLU A 495 35.89 -3.98 5.64
C GLU A 495 35.11 -5.19 5.14
N ASP A 496 33.92 -5.43 5.71
CA ASP A 496 33.09 -6.58 5.37
C ASP A 496 32.01 -6.24 4.31
N ALA A 497 31.95 -5.00 3.81
CA ALA A 497 30.86 -4.53 2.95
C ALA A 497 30.70 -5.37 1.67
N SER A 498 31.80 -5.69 1.00
CA SER A 498 31.77 -6.54 -0.21
C SER A 498 31.23 -7.95 0.10
N THR A 499 31.77 -8.59 1.14
CA THR A 499 31.37 -9.97 1.50
C THR A 499 29.90 -10.01 1.93
N TRP A 500 29.50 -9.08 2.79
CA TRP A 500 28.14 -8.99 3.27
C TRP A 500 27.14 -8.71 2.14
N LEU A 501 27.43 -7.73 1.29
CA LEU A 501 26.52 -7.34 0.20
C LEU A 501 26.37 -8.46 -0.83
N ASP A 502 27.46 -9.23 -1.08
CA ASP A 502 27.40 -10.40 -1.98
C ASP A 502 26.49 -11.49 -1.46
N THR A 503 26.27 -11.59 -0.14
CA THR A 503 25.30 -12.53 0.45
C THR A 503 23.84 -12.06 0.35
N LEU A 504 23.58 -10.80 0.12
CA LEU A 504 22.21 -10.25 0.06
C LEU A 504 21.65 -10.17 -1.35
N VAL A 505 22.48 -9.82 -2.32
CA VAL A 505 22.01 -9.56 -3.68
C VAL A 505 22.16 -10.77 -4.59
N THR A 506 21.30 -10.91 -5.58
CA THR A 506 21.30 -12.09 -6.47
C THR A 506 22.31 -11.99 -7.62
N ASN A 507 22.73 -10.78 -8.01
CA ASN A 507 23.72 -10.59 -9.07
C ASN A 507 25.15 -10.58 -8.51
N THR A 508 26.12 -10.81 -9.37
CA THR A 508 27.54 -10.64 -9.05
C THR A 508 27.85 -9.17 -8.82
N LEU A 509 28.59 -8.87 -7.75
CA LEU A 509 29.05 -7.51 -7.50
C LEU A 509 29.99 -7.02 -8.62
N PRO A 510 29.92 -5.72 -8.99
CA PRO A 510 30.88 -5.18 -9.95
C PRO A 510 32.31 -5.24 -9.37
N THR A 511 33.28 -5.53 -10.21
CA THR A 511 34.70 -5.61 -9.83
C THR A 511 35.47 -4.31 -10.08
N GLU A 512 35.00 -3.49 -11.02
CA GLU A 512 35.64 -2.22 -11.39
C GLU A 512 34.98 -1.05 -10.66
N HIS A 513 35.78 -0.07 -10.23
CA HIS A 513 35.25 1.16 -9.65
C HIS A 513 34.41 1.94 -10.66
N GLY A 514 33.30 2.47 -10.20
CA GLY A 514 32.29 3.15 -11.02
C GLY A 514 31.39 2.23 -11.82
N LYS A 515 31.66 0.92 -11.88
CA LYS A 515 30.77 -0.02 -12.58
C LYS A 515 29.47 -0.25 -11.79
N SER A 516 28.35 -0.26 -12.52
CA SER A 516 27.01 -0.51 -12.00
C SER A 516 26.43 -1.81 -12.54
N VAL A 517 25.60 -2.46 -11.74
CA VAL A 517 24.77 -3.59 -12.12
C VAL A 517 23.36 -3.41 -11.57
N LEU A 518 22.37 -3.92 -12.27
CA LEU A 518 21.04 -4.10 -11.68
C LEU A 518 21.01 -5.41 -10.90
N THR A 519 20.45 -5.40 -9.71
CA THR A 519 20.40 -6.60 -8.86
C THR A 519 19.11 -6.66 -8.05
N PRO A 520 18.34 -7.74 -8.15
CA PRO A 520 17.33 -8.08 -7.16
C PRO A 520 17.98 -8.48 -5.82
N MET A 521 17.25 -8.22 -4.75
CA MET A 521 17.40 -8.80 -3.42
C MET A 521 16.16 -9.66 -3.14
N VAL A 522 16.34 -10.83 -2.51
CA VAL A 522 15.24 -11.78 -2.26
C VAL A 522 15.25 -12.28 -0.82
N ASP A 523 14.11 -12.81 -0.37
CA ASP A 523 14.00 -13.54 0.89
C ASP A 523 14.47 -15.01 0.75
N VAL A 524 14.41 -15.74 1.86
CA VAL A 524 14.80 -17.17 1.91
C VAL A 524 13.98 -18.07 0.98
N ARG A 525 12.78 -17.63 0.57
CA ARG A 525 11.92 -18.31 -0.41
C ARG A 525 12.25 -17.97 -1.86
N GLY A 526 13.19 -17.03 -2.10
CA GLY A 526 13.49 -16.50 -3.42
C GLY A 526 12.49 -15.45 -3.92
N ARG A 527 11.69 -14.84 -3.02
CA ARG A 527 10.73 -13.78 -3.36
C ARG A 527 11.40 -12.42 -3.31
N ILE A 528 11.02 -11.52 -4.22
CA ILE A 528 11.63 -10.19 -4.36
C ILE A 528 11.41 -9.36 -3.09
N GLN A 529 12.52 -8.85 -2.55
CA GLN A 529 12.55 -7.93 -1.41
C GLN A 529 13.10 -6.56 -1.79
N GLY A 530 13.63 -6.39 -2.99
CA GLY A 530 14.16 -5.14 -3.51
C GLY A 530 14.76 -5.31 -4.90
N ASP A 531 14.88 -4.21 -5.60
CA ASP A 531 15.58 -4.08 -6.86
C ASP A 531 16.46 -2.83 -6.81
N PHE A 532 17.73 -2.98 -7.13
CA PHE A 532 18.71 -1.91 -6.97
C PHE A 532 19.60 -1.75 -8.19
N SER A 533 19.91 -0.50 -8.51
CA SER A 533 21.14 -0.17 -9.23
C SER A 533 22.28 -0.13 -8.21
N LEU A 534 23.20 -1.08 -8.29
CA LEU A 534 24.33 -1.24 -7.39
C LEU A 534 25.61 -0.81 -8.09
N THR A 535 26.29 0.20 -7.57
CA THR A 535 27.53 0.72 -8.12
C THR A 535 28.67 0.55 -7.11
N ARG A 536 29.83 0.01 -7.55
CA ARG A 536 31.04 0.00 -6.74
C ARG A 536 31.70 1.36 -6.81
N LEU A 537 31.80 2.08 -5.69
CA LEU A 537 32.51 3.36 -5.62
C LEU A 537 34.01 3.14 -5.43
N GLU A 538 34.36 2.29 -4.45
CA GLU A 538 35.74 1.86 -4.11
C GLU A 538 35.73 0.37 -3.71
N ASP A 539 36.84 -0.18 -3.22
CA ASP A 539 36.94 -1.62 -2.94
C ASP A 539 35.86 -2.18 -2.00
N ASN A 540 35.58 -1.48 -0.92
CA ASN A 540 34.55 -1.84 0.07
C ASN A 540 33.56 -0.69 0.28
N ASP A 541 33.20 0.00 -0.79
CA ASP A 541 32.30 1.13 -0.77
C ASP A 541 31.36 1.07 -1.99
N PHE A 542 30.06 1.05 -1.72
CA PHE A 542 29.03 0.85 -2.73
C PHE A 542 27.90 1.86 -2.59
N LEU A 543 27.32 2.22 -3.73
CA LEU A 543 26.08 3.00 -3.81
C LEU A 543 24.97 2.11 -4.32
N LEU A 544 23.89 1.99 -3.54
CA LEU A 544 22.65 1.33 -3.95
C LEU A 544 21.57 2.38 -4.15
N ILE A 545 20.89 2.33 -5.30
CA ILE A 545 19.75 3.20 -5.62
C ILE A 545 18.55 2.31 -5.87
N GLY A 546 17.45 2.59 -5.18
CA GLY A 546 16.20 1.83 -5.27
C GLY A 546 14.97 2.72 -5.11
N SER A 547 13.82 2.11 -4.93
CA SER A 547 12.55 2.84 -4.74
C SER A 547 12.55 3.66 -3.46
N GLY A 548 12.12 4.92 -3.56
CA GLY A 548 11.95 5.79 -2.39
C GLY A 548 10.84 5.32 -1.44
N LEU A 549 9.85 4.59 -1.96
CA LEU A 549 8.77 3.99 -1.15
C LEU A 549 9.30 3.01 -0.10
N ALA A 550 10.40 2.33 -0.40
CA ALA A 550 10.91 1.22 0.40
C ALA A 550 12.16 1.59 1.23
N GLU A 551 12.44 2.87 1.48
CA GLU A 551 13.63 3.28 2.23
C GLU A 551 13.72 2.60 3.61
N GLU A 552 12.69 2.74 4.44
CA GLU A 552 12.69 2.18 5.80
C GLU A 552 12.55 0.65 5.79
N TYR A 553 11.80 0.12 4.83
CA TYR A 553 11.68 -1.32 4.61
C TYR A 553 13.06 -1.96 4.32
N HIS A 554 13.84 -1.36 3.42
CA HIS A 554 15.18 -1.85 3.12
C HIS A 554 16.16 -1.65 4.28
N LYS A 555 16.07 -0.54 5.02
CA LYS A 555 16.89 -0.34 6.24
C LYS A 555 16.69 -1.47 7.25
N ARG A 556 15.43 -1.88 7.46
CA ARG A 556 15.11 -3.02 8.34
C ARG A 556 15.78 -4.30 7.84
N ILE A 557 15.65 -4.63 6.56
CA ILE A 557 16.26 -5.83 5.97
C ILE A 557 17.79 -5.79 6.12
N PHE A 558 18.40 -4.66 5.84
CA PHE A 558 19.87 -4.50 6.00
C PHE A 558 20.31 -4.70 7.45
N LYS A 559 19.57 -4.16 8.42
CA LYS A 559 19.83 -4.35 9.85
C LYS A 559 19.72 -5.83 10.24
N ASP A 560 18.68 -6.52 9.79
CA ASP A 560 18.42 -7.90 10.17
C ASP A 560 19.47 -8.88 9.64
N HIS A 561 20.18 -8.52 8.56
CA HIS A 561 21.17 -9.38 7.89
C HIS A 561 22.64 -9.04 8.20
N HIS A 562 22.90 -8.10 9.11
CA HIS A 562 24.31 -7.75 9.36
C HIS A 562 24.72 -7.68 10.84
N PRO A 563 24.40 -8.62 11.67
CA PRO A 563 24.87 -8.65 13.04
C PRO A 563 26.37 -8.87 13.10
N ASN A 564 27.08 -8.02 13.85
CA ASN A 564 28.51 -8.17 14.18
C ASN A 564 29.51 -8.11 13.00
N LEU A 565 29.16 -7.45 11.89
CA LEU A 565 30.05 -7.19 10.76
C LEU A 565 30.53 -5.74 10.75
N ASN A 566 31.75 -5.49 10.24
CA ASN A 566 32.26 -4.14 10.03
C ASN A 566 31.68 -3.55 8.74
N VAL A 567 30.37 -3.23 8.78
CA VAL A 567 29.59 -2.65 7.69
C VAL A 567 28.84 -1.42 8.20
N SER A 568 28.88 -0.35 7.44
CA SER A 568 28.06 0.85 7.62
C SER A 568 27.07 0.96 6.50
N VAL A 569 25.77 1.05 6.82
CA VAL A 569 24.69 1.33 5.87
C VAL A 569 24.16 2.72 6.17
N LYS A 570 24.38 3.67 5.26
CA LYS A 570 23.96 5.06 5.41
C LYS A 570 22.99 5.45 4.32
N SER A 571 21.78 5.91 4.69
CA SER A 571 20.87 6.56 3.74
C SER A 571 21.40 7.95 3.40
N LEU A 572 21.42 8.26 2.10
CA LEU A 572 21.81 9.56 1.56
C LEU A 572 20.60 10.40 1.11
N VAL A 573 19.38 9.94 1.37
CA VAL A 573 18.15 10.58 0.88
C VAL A 573 18.05 12.04 1.34
N ASN A 574 18.44 12.34 2.58
CA ASN A 574 18.41 13.70 3.13
C ASN A 574 19.70 14.51 2.86
N GLU A 575 20.72 13.89 2.27
CA GLU A 575 22.02 14.56 2.02
C GLU A 575 22.22 14.91 0.55
N TRP A 576 21.69 14.06 -0.34
CA TRP A 576 21.84 14.20 -1.76
C TRP A 576 20.51 14.50 -2.42
N ALA A 577 20.54 15.38 -3.42
CA ALA A 577 19.48 15.57 -4.39
C ALA A 577 19.94 15.07 -5.76
N GLY A 578 19.01 14.69 -6.62
CA GLY A 578 19.35 14.11 -7.91
C GLY A 578 18.41 14.53 -9.03
N PHE A 579 18.99 14.67 -10.22
CA PHE A 579 18.26 14.92 -11.46
C PHE A 579 18.61 13.86 -12.50
N ASN A 580 17.61 13.40 -13.23
CA ASN A 580 17.85 12.63 -14.44
C ASN A 580 17.70 13.54 -15.65
N ILE A 581 18.76 13.68 -16.45
CA ILE A 581 18.73 14.28 -17.79
C ILE A 581 18.69 13.14 -18.80
N ALA A 582 17.61 13.02 -19.54
CA ALA A 582 17.38 11.90 -20.45
C ALA A 582 16.88 12.39 -21.82
N GLY A 583 17.26 11.65 -22.85
CA GLY A 583 16.92 11.95 -24.24
C GLY A 583 18.16 12.05 -25.12
N PRO A 584 18.00 12.04 -26.46
CA PRO A 584 19.13 12.02 -27.42
C PRO A 584 20.09 13.19 -27.27
N LYS A 585 19.68 14.34 -26.71
CA LYS A 585 20.49 15.52 -26.45
C LYS A 585 21.04 15.62 -25.02
N SER A 586 20.81 14.66 -24.18
CA SER A 586 21.27 14.70 -22.77
C SER A 586 22.80 14.78 -22.65
N ARG A 587 23.56 14.11 -23.52
CA ARG A 587 25.01 14.20 -23.56
C ARG A 587 25.49 15.58 -24.01
N ASP A 588 24.83 16.19 -24.99
CA ASP A 588 25.17 17.52 -25.47
C ASP A 588 25.03 18.53 -24.32
N VAL A 589 23.94 18.45 -23.56
CA VAL A 589 23.72 19.26 -22.34
C VAL A 589 24.82 19.01 -21.29
N LEU A 590 25.09 17.77 -20.95
CA LEU A 590 26.09 17.44 -19.92
C LEU A 590 27.49 17.90 -20.35
N SER A 591 27.84 17.75 -21.62
CA SER A 591 29.16 18.11 -22.13
C SER A 591 29.49 19.61 -22.01
N THR A 592 28.48 20.49 -22.00
CA THR A 592 28.69 21.93 -21.81
C THR A 592 28.97 22.30 -20.34
N LEU A 593 28.65 21.41 -19.42
CA LEU A 593 28.74 21.65 -17.95
C LEU A 593 29.98 21.00 -17.32
N VAL A 594 30.68 20.14 -18.07
CA VAL A 594 31.84 19.39 -17.56
C VAL A 594 33.06 19.59 -18.47
N SER A 595 34.25 19.59 -17.90
CA SER A 595 35.49 19.57 -18.65
C SER A 595 35.93 18.16 -19.06
N SER A 596 35.39 17.14 -18.40
CA SER A 596 35.72 15.74 -18.65
C SER A 596 35.06 15.22 -19.91
N ASN A 597 35.74 14.30 -20.62
CA ASN A 597 35.15 13.64 -21.78
C ASN A 597 33.95 12.73 -21.36
N VAL A 598 32.76 13.01 -21.89
CA VAL A 598 31.52 12.25 -21.64
C VAL A 598 31.02 11.51 -22.88
N SER A 599 31.91 11.35 -23.90
CA SER A 599 31.60 10.51 -25.07
C SER A 599 31.26 9.08 -24.67
N ASN A 600 30.60 8.33 -25.55
CA ASN A 600 30.20 6.96 -25.32
C ASN A 600 31.36 6.05 -24.88
N ASN A 601 32.51 6.20 -25.50
CA ASN A 601 33.71 5.42 -25.18
C ASN A 601 34.35 5.82 -23.86
N ALA A 602 34.27 7.08 -23.46
CA ALA A 602 34.88 7.59 -22.24
C ALA A 602 33.96 7.44 -21.00
N PHE A 603 32.66 7.38 -21.22
CA PHE A 603 31.67 7.21 -20.16
C PHE A 603 30.63 6.17 -20.61
N ALA A 604 30.95 4.90 -20.40
CA ALA A 604 30.15 3.77 -20.85
C ALA A 604 28.81 3.65 -20.10
N PHE A 605 27.81 3.03 -20.75
CA PHE A 605 26.55 2.69 -20.10
C PHE A 605 26.76 1.75 -18.89
N MET A 606 25.97 1.93 -17.84
CA MET A 606 26.10 1.26 -16.54
C MET A 606 27.45 1.56 -15.86
N THR A 607 27.87 2.83 -15.89
CA THR A 607 29.00 3.32 -15.10
C THR A 607 28.66 4.65 -14.43
N GLY A 608 29.33 4.93 -13.32
CA GLY A 608 29.24 6.20 -12.59
C GLY A 608 30.62 6.73 -12.21
N ARG A 609 30.73 8.04 -12.03
CA ARG A 609 31.95 8.68 -11.59
C ARG A 609 31.70 10.06 -11.00
N TRP A 610 32.63 10.52 -10.20
CA TRP A 610 32.65 11.89 -9.72
C TRP A 610 33.07 12.83 -10.85
N LEU A 611 32.28 13.89 -11.07
CA LEU A 611 32.54 14.96 -12.01
C LEU A 611 32.29 16.31 -11.38
N THR A 612 33.01 17.32 -11.86
CA THR A 612 32.66 18.71 -11.59
C THR A 612 31.66 19.16 -12.65
N VAL A 613 30.39 19.29 -12.26
CA VAL A 613 29.30 19.74 -13.15
C VAL A 613 28.95 21.18 -12.80
N ALA A 614 29.12 22.12 -13.72
CA ALA A 614 28.90 23.55 -13.48
C ALA A 614 29.64 24.09 -12.23
N GLY A 615 30.83 23.59 -11.94
CA GLY A 615 31.60 23.94 -10.74
C GLY A 615 31.15 23.27 -9.45
N LEU A 616 30.24 22.29 -9.50
CA LEU A 616 29.75 21.51 -8.36
C LEU A 616 30.32 20.09 -8.40
N GLU A 617 30.66 19.56 -7.23
CA GLU A 617 31.03 18.16 -7.09
C GLU A 617 29.78 17.29 -7.21
N CYS A 618 29.66 16.47 -8.24
CA CYS A 618 28.52 15.62 -8.51
C CYS A 618 28.95 14.19 -8.77
N TYR A 619 28.17 13.24 -8.26
CA TYR A 619 28.24 11.86 -8.72
C TYR A 619 27.33 11.69 -9.91
N VAL A 620 27.87 11.33 -11.06
CA VAL A 620 27.09 11.16 -12.30
C VAL A 620 27.06 9.69 -12.66
N LEU A 621 25.88 9.13 -12.79
CA LEU A 621 25.62 7.74 -13.12
C LEU A 621 24.95 7.65 -14.50
N ARG A 622 25.52 6.91 -15.43
CA ARG A 622 24.95 6.70 -16.75
C ARG A 622 24.09 5.44 -16.73
N VAL A 623 22.82 5.62 -16.48
CA VAL A 623 21.75 4.59 -16.45
C VAL A 623 20.50 5.13 -17.14
N SER A 624 19.53 4.27 -17.38
CA SER A 624 18.29 4.68 -18.01
C SER A 624 17.10 3.89 -17.48
N TYR A 625 16.11 4.58 -16.96
CA TYR A 625 14.79 4.05 -16.67
C TYR A 625 13.74 4.47 -17.71
N THR A 626 14.03 5.56 -18.45
CA THR A 626 13.18 6.04 -19.55
C THR A 626 13.38 5.26 -20.85
N GLY A 627 14.50 4.53 -20.99
CA GLY A 627 14.87 3.85 -22.22
C GLY A 627 15.65 4.71 -23.21
N GLU A 628 15.98 5.96 -22.84
CA GLU A 628 16.84 6.86 -23.63
C GLU A 628 18.26 6.92 -23.06
N LEU A 629 19.17 7.52 -23.85
CA LEU A 629 20.43 8.00 -23.32
C LEU A 629 20.12 8.89 -22.11
N GLY A 630 20.73 8.62 -20.97
CA GLY A 630 20.43 9.36 -19.75
C GLY A 630 21.56 9.35 -18.75
N TYR A 631 21.55 10.37 -17.90
CA TYR A 631 22.47 10.54 -16.79
C TYR A 631 21.69 10.95 -15.55
N GLU A 632 21.92 10.25 -14.46
CA GLU A 632 21.51 10.68 -13.13
C GLU A 632 22.65 11.49 -12.52
N VAL A 633 22.35 12.72 -12.15
CA VAL A 633 23.34 13.68 -11.62
C VAL A 633 22.98 13.97 -10.18
N TYR A 634 23.78 13.48 -9.25
CA TYR A 634 23.57 13.64 -7.81
C TYR A 634 24.54 14.67 -7.23
N THR A 635 24.03 15.56 -6.39
CA THR A 635 24.80 16.57 -5.68
C THR A 635 24.33 16.69 -4.23
N LYS A 636 25.06 17.40 -3.40
CA LYS A 636 24.62 17.76 -2.05
C LYS A 636 23.33 18.57 -2.12
N GLU A 637 22.40 18.35 -1.19
CA GLU A 637 21.10 19.02 -1.18
C GLU A 637 21.22 20.55 -1.26
N GLY A 638 22.18 21.13 -0.53
CA GLY A 638 22.39 22.59 -0.55
C GLY A 638 22.81 23.15 -1.92
N ASP A 639 23.30 22.33 -2.83
CA ASP A 639 23.69 22.72 -4.18
C ASP A 639 22.59 22.43 -5.24
N GLN A 640 21.46 21.84 -4.83
CA GLN A 640 20.39 21.41 -5.72
C GLN A 640 19.89 22.53 -6.66
N VAL A 641 19.59 23.71 -6.13
CA VAL A 641 19.09 24.86 -6.92
C VAL A 641 20.12 25.32 -7.96
N ARG A 642 21.39 25.33 -7.59
CA ARG A 642 22.49 25.71 -8.51
C ARG A 642 22.62 24.73 -9.65
N LEU A 643 22.60 23.43 -9.35
CA LEU A 643 22.64 22.37 -10.35
C LEU A 643 21.41 22.42 -11.27
N TYR A 644 20.23 22.57 -10.69
CA TYR A 644 18.97 22.66 -11.43
C TYR A 644 18.98 23.78 -12.47
N ARG A 645 19.37 24.98 -12.05
CA ARG A 645 19.47 26.15 -12.95
C ARG A 645 20.54 25.97 -14.03
N ALA A 646 21.67 25.39 -13.69
CA ALA A 646 22.74 25.13 -14.65
C ALA A 646 22.31 24.12 -15.72
N LEU A 647 21.61 23.03 -15.32
CA LEU A 647 21.07 22.04 -16.26
C LEU A 647 20.03 22.65 -17.19
N LEU A 648 19.10 23.46 -16.67
CA LEU A 648 18.11 24.14 -17.49
C LEU A 648 18.76 25.11 -18.47
N GLN A 649 19.68 25.96 -18.00
CA GLN A 649 20.37 26.92 -18.85
C GLN A 649 21.16 26.23 -19.99
N ALA A 650 21.90 25.17 -19.67
CA ALA A 650 22.63 24.40 -20.66
C ALA A 650 21.71 23.69 -21.66
N GLY A 651 20.52 23.32 -21.22
CA GLY A 651 19.51 22.64 -22.02
C GLY A 651 18.65 23.56 -22.90
N GLU A 652 18.69 24.90 -22.71
CA GLU A 652 17.88 25.85 -23.50
C GLU A 652 18.11 25.72 -25.02
N ALA A 653 19.37 25.58 -25.43
CA ALA A 653 19.73 25.37 -26.83
C ALA A 653 19.17 24.07 -27.44
N HIS A 654 18.72 23.14 -26.60
CA HIS A 654 18.16 21.86 -26.97
C HIS A 654 16.68 21.74 -26.61
N ASN A 655 16.02 22.86 -26.29
CA ASN A 655 14.60 22.88 -25.87
C ASN A 655 14.32 21.91 -24.73
N ILE A 656 15.15 21.89 -23.68
CA ILE A 656 14.98 21.04 -22.50
C ILE A 656 13.58 21.22 -21.89
N ARG A 657 12.95 20.12 -21.52
CA ARG A 657 11.62 20.12 -20.91
C ARG A 657 11.68 19.54 -19.50
N LEU A 658 10.94 20.13 -18.60
CA LEU A 658 10.66 19.53 -17.29
C LEU A 658 9.70 18.36 -17.48
N VAL A 659 9.93 17.27 -16.75
CA VAL A 659 9.21 16.00 -16.93
C VAL A 659 8.79 15.47 -15.56
N GLY A 660 7.51 15.18 -15.41
CA GLY A 660 6.93 14.69 -14.16
C GLY A 660 6.84 13.17 -14.07
N GLY A 661 6.35 12.70 -12.90
CA GLY A 661 6.23 11.28 -12.60
C GLY A 661 5.26 10.52 -13.50
N LEU A 662 4.19 11.16 -13.99
CA LEU A 662 3.23 10.51 -14.89
C LEU A 662 3.87 10.23 -16.27
N ALA A 663 4.67 11.16 -16.79
CA ALA A 663 5.42 10.93 -18.01
C ALA A 663 6.48 9.83 -17.81
N LEU A 664 7.19 9.81 -16.68
CA LEU A 664 8.13 8.74 -16.35
C LEU A 664 7.44 7.36 -16.34
N ASN A 665 6.21 7.27 -15.79
CA ASN A 665 5.44 6.03 -15.82
C ASN A 665 5.09 5.58 -17.25
N SER A 666 4.66 6.49 -18.13
CA SER A 666 4.43 6.19 -19.54
C SER A 666 5.71 5.67 -20.23
N LEU A 667 6.82 6.38 -20.04
CA LEU A 667 8.11 6.07 -20.68
C LEU A 667 8.69 4.72 -20.24
N ARG A 668 8.61 4.36 -18.95
CA ARG A 668 9.09 3.07 -18.44
C ARG A 668 8.25 1.90 -18.96
N LEU A 669 6.92 2.10 -19.11
CA LEU A 669 6.01 1.08 -19.65
C LEU A 669 6.32 0.81 -21.13
N GLU A 670 6.64 1.81 -21.93
CA GLU A 670 7.09 1.60 -23.32
C GLU A 670 8.34 0.72 -23.42
N LYS A 671 9.12 0.61 -22.33
CA LYS A 671 10.29 -0.27 -22.18
C LYS A 671 9.98 -1.56 -21.43
N GLY A 672 8.75 -1.75 -20.95
CA GLY A 672 8.36 -2.90 -20.16
C GLY A 672 9.10 -3.00 -18.82
N TYR A 673 9.55 -1.89 -18.25
CA TYR A 673 10.25 -1.89 -16.97
C TYR A 673 9.26 -1.92 -15.80
N GLY A 674 9.44 -2.90 -14.89
CA GLY A 674 8.68 -3.01 -13.66
C GLY A 674 9.04 -1.92 -12.64
N SER A 675 8.14 -1.73 -11.68
CA SER A 675 8.30 -0.80 -10.56
C SER A 675 8.08 -1.51 -9.25
N TRP A 676 8.83 -1.12 -8.21
CA TRP A 676 8.64 -1.61 -6.86
C TRP A 676 7.24 -1.29 -6.34
N GLY A 677 6.63 -2.27 -5.68
CA GLY A 677 5.28 -2.15 -5.12
C GLY A 677 4.15 -2.35 -6.13
N LEU A 678 4.47 -2.50 -7.42
CA LEU A 678 3.52 -2.85 -8.48
C LEU A 678 3.84 -4.23 -9.06
N GLU A 679 4.87 -4.31 -9.90
CA GLU A 679 5.35 -5.58 -10.48
C GLU A 679 6.33 -6.29 -9.56
N LEU A 680 7.20 -5.52 -8.90
CA LEU A 680 8.28 -6.06 -8.08
C LEU A 680 7.83 -6.07 -6.62
N THR A 681 7.28 -7.21 -6.21
CA THR A 681 6.74 -7.45 -4.86
C THR A 681 7.17 -8.83 -4.36
N SER A 682 6.99 -9.09 -3.07
CA SER A 682 7.29 -10.39 -2.48
C SER A 682 6.28 -11.51 -2.81
N ASP A 683 5.30 -11.22 -3.64
CA ASP A 683 4.44 -12.27 -4.24
C ASP A 683 5.15 -13.03 -5.36
N TYR A 684 6.22 -12.45 -5.94
CA TYR A 684 6.87 -12.99 -7.14
C TYR A 684 8.38 -13.22 -6.94
N THR A 685 8.89 -14.12 -7.76
CA THR A 685 10.32 -14.38 -7.89
C THR A 685 10.93 -13.51 -8.98
N PRO A 686 12.26 -13.30 -9.00
CA PRO A 686 12.93 -12.64 -10.12
C PRO A 686 12.69 -13.30 -11.48
N TYR A 687 12.43 -14.61 -11.48
CA TYR A 687 12.14 -15.34 -12.73
C TYR A 687 10.77 -15.03 -13.28
N GLU A 688 9.78 -14.85 -12.42
CA GLU A 688 8.44 -14.43 -12.80
C GLU A 688 8.41 -12.97 -13.27
N ALA A 689 9.21 -12.11 -12.62
CA ALA A 689 9.28 -10.66 -12.88
C ALA A 689 10.23 -10.26 -14.03
N ASP A 690 10.65 -11.19 -14.89
CA ASP A 690 11.60 -10.98 -16.00
C ASP A 690 12.99 -10.44 -15.56
N LEU A 691 13.34 -10.62 -14.30
CA LEU A 691 14.65 -10.25 -13.74
C LEU A 691 15.62 -11.45 -13.64
N GLY A 692 15.25 -12.60 -14.18
CA GLY A 692 16.03 -13.85 -14.07
C GLY A 692 17.46 -13.75 -14.59
N ARG A 693 17.73 -12.86 -15.58
CA ARG A 693 19.08 -12.58 -16.10
C ARG A 693 20.05 -12.02 -15.07
N PHE A 694 19.52 -11.41 -14.00
CA PHE A 694 20.27 -10.83 -12.88
C PHE A 694 20.48 -11.79 -11.71
N VAL A 695 19.99 -13.03 -11.82
CA VAL A 695 20.19 -14.08 -10.81
C VAL A 695 21.38 -14.94 -11.20
N LYS A 696 22.46 -14.89 -10.42
CA LYS A 696 23.71 -15.60 -10.66
C LYS A 696 23.91 -16.72 -9.63
N LEU A 697 23.28 -17.87 -9.88
CA LEU A 697 23.30 -19.03 -8.96
C LEU A 697 24.70 -19.60 -8.70
N ASN A 698 25.67 -19.28 -9.55
CA ASN A 698 27.06 -19.78 -9.48
C ASN A 698 28.04 -18.83 -8.79
N LYS A 699 27.58 -17.70 -8.22
CA LYS A 699 28.48 -16.72 -7.57
C LYS A 699 28.90 -17.08 -6.14
N GLY A 700 28.30 -18.03 -5.53
CA GLY A 700 28.46 -18.40 -4.12
C GLY A 700 27.12 -18.43 -3.38
N GLU A 701 27.17 -18.49 -2.05
CA GLU A 701 25.97 -18.52 -1.22
C GLU A 701 25.40 -17.11 -1.07
N PHE A 702 24.06 -17.01 -1.19
CA PHE A 702 23.30 -15.79 -0.90
C PHE A 702 21.88 -16.15 -0.44
N VAL A 703 21.23 -15.21 0.23
CA VAL A 703 19.85 -15.38 0.74
C VAL A 703 18.92 -15.82 -0.41
N GLY A 704 18.18 -16.91 -0.22
CA GLY A 704 17.21 -17.43 -1.19
C GLY A 704 17.80 -18.20 -2.39
N ARG A 705 19.11 -18.43 -2.43
CA ARG A 705 19.78 -19.13 -3.56
C ARG A 705 19.21 -20.51 -3.85
N ASP A 706 19.03 -21.33 -2.82
CA ASP A 706 18.53 -22.71 -2.99
C ASP A 706 17.07 -22.73 -3.44
N ALA A 707 16.25 -21.83 -2.91
CA ALA A 707 14.90 -21.64 -3.38
C ALA A 707 14.86 -21.21 -4.85
N LEU A 708 15.66 -20.22 -5.24
CA LEU A 708 15.76 -19.77 -6.63
C LEU A 708 16.26 -20.86 -7.57
N LYS A 709 17.17 -21.73 -7.11
CA LYS A 709 17.64 -22.87 -7.88
C LYS A 709 16.50 -23.86 -8.20
N SER A 710 15.62 -24.09 -7.22
CA SER A 710 14.46 -24.96 -7.38
C SER A 710 13.37 -24.33 -8.25
N LEU A 711 13.16 -23.01 -8.12
CA LEU A 711 12.10 -22.27 -8.80
C LEU A 711 12.43 -21.85 -10.24
N LYS A 712 13.68 -22.01 -10.68
CA LYS A 712 14.16 -21.53 -12.00
C LYS A 712 13.31 -22.01 -13.19
N ASN A 713 12.77 -23.24 -13.11
CA ASN A 713 11.96 -23.84 -14.17
C ASN A 713 10.53 -24.17 -13.72
N ALA A 714 10.11 -23.66 -12.56
CA ALA A 714 8.82 -23.97 -11.93
C ALA A 714 8.03 -22.68 -11.60
N THR A 715 8.09 -21.69 -12.49
CA THR A 715 7.35 -20.42 -12.33
C THR A 715 5.88 -20.61 -12.69
N GLU A 716 5.00 -20.10 -11.84
CA GLU A 716 3.55 -20.17 -12.06
C GLU A 716 3.07 -19.05 -12.99
N ASN A 717 3.71 -17.90 -12.89
CA ASN A 717 3.35 -16.70 -13.64
C ASN A 717 4.52 -16.12 -14.40
N ARG A 718 4.23 -15.22 -15.35
CA ARG A 718 5.21 -14.43 -16.09
C ARG A 718 4.72 -13.01 -16.25
N LEU A 719 5.60 -12.08 -15.94
CA LEU A 719 5.36 -10.67 -16.23
C LEU A 719 5.53 -10.42 -17.74
N ARG A 720 4.51 -9.86 -18.37
CA ARG A 720 4.51 -9.53 -19.80
C ARG A 720 3.90 -8.18 -20.06
N LEU A 721 4.39 -7.52 -21.11
CA LEU A 721 3.82 -6.29 -21.61
C LEU A 721 2.72 -6.57 -22.62
N PHE A 722 1.58 -5.92 -22.46
CA PHE A 722 0.42 -6.01 -23.35
C PHE A 722 0.15 -4.65 -24.00
N GLU A 723 -0.27 -4.70 -25.26
CA GLU A 723 -0.92 -3.61 -25.97
C GLU A 723 -2.42 -3.85 -25.95
N ILE A 724 -3.19 -2.81 -25.64
CA ILE A 724 -4.66 -2.91 -25.47
C ILE A 724 -5.31 -1.91 -26.42
N ASP A 725 -6.34 -2.37 -27.13
CA ASP A 725 -7.09 -1.56 -28.10
C ASP A 725 -8.24 -0.83 -27.39
N VAL A 726 -7.92 0.31 -26.80
CA VAL A 726 -8.84 1.15 -26.02
C VAL A 726 -8.63 2.63 -26.31
N ASP A 727 -9.70 3.42 -26.33
CA ASP A 727 -9.66 4.80 -26.76
C ASP A 727 -9.54 5.83 -25.62
N ASP A 728 -10.31 5.74 -24.54
CA ASP A 728 -10.46 6.83 -23.56
C ASP A 728 -10.15 6.44 -22.10
N ALA A 729 -9.91 5.16 -21.83
CA ALA A 729 -9.63 4.67 -20.50
C ALA A 729 -8.46 3.68 -20.54
N ASP A 730 -7.32 4.09 -20.00
CA ASP A 730 -6.15 3.22 -19.94
C ASP A 730 -6.22 2.30 -18.71
N PRO A 731 -5.67 1.07 -18.75
CA PRO A 731 -5.56 0.23 -17.56
C PRO A 731 -4.65 0.90 -16.54
N VAL A 732 -4.91 0.67 -15.27
CA VAL A 732 -4.16 1.29 -14.16
C VAL A 732 -3.63 0.28 -13.14
N GLY A 733 -4.24 -0.93 -13.10
CA GLY A 733 -3.91 -2.02 -12.20
C GLY A 733 -5.16 -2.63 -11.55
N GLY A 734 -5.17 -3.95 -11.42
CA GLY A 734 -6.30 -4.72 -10.89
C GLY A 734 -7.31 -5.19 -11.94
N GLU A 735 -7.12 -4.84 -13.20
CA GLU A 735 -7.99 -5.31 -14.28
C GLU A 735 -7.72 -6.78 -14.60
N PRO A 736 -8.76 -7.63 -14.69
CA PRO A 736 -8.61 -9.03 -15.06
C PRO A 736 -8.30 -9.20 -16.53
N VAL A 737 -7.40 -10.13 -16.81
CA VAL A 737 -7.00 -10.52 -18.17
C VAL A 737 -7.62 -11.87 -18.48
N TYR A 738 -8.28 -11.96 -19.63
CA TYR A 738 -8.98 -13.15 -20.09
C TYR A 738 -8.30 -13.79 -21.28
N TYR A 739 -8.33 -15.13 -21.31
CA TYR A 739 -8.01 -15.95 -22.45
C TYR A 739 -9.05 -17.07 -22.57
N GLU A 740 -9.66 -17.25 -23.74
CA GLU A 740 -10.73 -18.23 -23.98
C GLU A 740 -11.86 -18.17 -22.94
N GLY A 741 -12.21 -16.97 -22.48
CA GLY A 741 -13.29 -16.75 -21.51
C GLY A 741 -12.91 -16.96 -20.03
N HIS A 742 -11.71 -17.45 -19.75
CA HIS A 742 -11.18 -17.67 -18.40
C HIS A 742 -10.25 -16.53 -17.98
N ILE A 743 -10.27 -16.17 -16.69
CA ILE A 743 -9.32 -15.22 -16.13
C ILE A 743 -7.97 -15.92 -15.96
N VAL A 744 -6.94 -15.35 -16.59
CA VAL A 744 -5.59 -15.93 -16.66
C VAL A 744 -4.50 -15.02 -16.08
N GLY A 745 -4.85 -13.81 -15.68
CA GLY A 745 -3.91 -12.84 -15.14
C GLY A 745 -4.57 -11.56 -14.64
N GLU A 746 -3.76 -10.68 -14.10
CA GLU A 746 -4.13 -9.38 -13.58
C GLU A 746 -3.15 -8.33 -14.11
N VAL A 747 -3.66 -7.18 -14.50
CA VAL A 747 -2.86 -5.98 -14.80
C VAL A 747 -2.24 -5.49 -13.49
N THR A 748 -0.94 -5.28 -13.46
CA THR A 748 -0.24 -4.71 -12.31
C THR A 748 -0.08 -3.20 -12.41
N SER A 749 0.19 -2.72 -13.63
CA SER A 749 0.22 -1.30 -13.95
C SER A 749 -0.04 -1.06 -15.42
N GLY A 750 -0.56 0.11 -15.75
CA GLY A 750 -0.82 0.50 -17.12
C GLY A 750 -0.79 2.01 -17.32
N SER A 751 -0.71 2.41 -18.56
CA SER A 751 -0.79 3.80 -19.00
C SER A 751 -0.82 3.88 -20.51
N PHE A 752 -1.18 5.04 -21.06
CA PHE A 752 -0.97 5.31 -22.47
C PHE A 752 0.52 5.55 -22.76
N GLY A 753 1.08 4.81 -23.71
CA GLY A 753 2.42 5.03 -24.26
C GLY A 753 2.37 6.17 -25.27
N HIS A 754 2.70 7.38 -24.83
CA HIS A 754 2.50 8.59 -25.62
C HIS A 754 3.35 8.65 -26.89
N VAL A 755 4.46 7.93 -26.94
CA VAL A 755 5.33 7.89 -28.12
C VAL A 755 4.93 6.76 -29.05
N VAL A 756 4.67 5.59 -28.53
CA VAL A 756 4.23 4.43 -29.33
C VAL A 756 2.74 4.50 -29.71
N LYS A 757 1.99 5.45 -29.13
CA LYS A 757 0.56 5.71 -29.40
C LYS A 757 -0.33 4.49 -29.14
N LYS A 758 -0.07 3.78 -28.05
CA LYS A 758 -0.76 2.58 -27.62
C LYS A 758 -1.06 2.61 -26.13
N SER A 759 -2.20 2.07 -25.73
CA SER A 759 -2.44 1.75 -24.32
C SER A 759 -1.66 0.50 -23.97
N LEU A 760 -0.86 0.57 -22.91
CA LEU A 760 0.08 -0.47 -22.48
C LEU A 760 -0.23 -0.91 -21.06
N ALA A 761 -0.05 -2.20 -20.79
CA ALA A 761 -0.14 -2.75 -19.44
C ALA A 761 0.95 -3.79 -19.18
N LEU A 762 1.53 -3.78 -17.99
CA LEU A 762 2.25 -4.92 -17.45
C LEU A 762 1.27 -5.86 -16.75
N VAL A 763 1.40 -7.15 -17.05
CA VAL A 763 0.46 -8.18 -16.61
C VAL A 763 1.22 -9.39 -16.10
N TYR A 764 0.87 -9.89 -14.95
CA TYR A 764 1.21 -11.25 -14.60
C TYR A 764 0.21 -12.21 -15.20
N VAL A 765 0.66 -13.05 -16.10
CA VAL A 765 -0.13 -14.07 -16.79
C VAL A 765 0.42 -15.45 -16.45
N LYS A 766 -0.42 -16.48 -16.49
CA LYS A 766 0.02 -17.87 -16.25
C LYS A 766 1.15 -18.26 -17.20
N ALA A 767 2.20 -18.86 -16.66
CA ALA A 767 3.42 -19.18 -17.41
C ALA A 767 3.18 -20.09 -18.64
N GLU A 768 2.16 -20.95 -18.59
CA GLU A 768 1.76 -21.82 -19.71
C GLU A 768 1.27 -21.04 -20.94
N LEU A 769 0.83 -19.78 -20.77
CA LEU A 769 0.35 -18.89 -21.81
C LEU A 769 1.43 -17.97 -22.37
N ASP A 770 2.67 -18.05 -21.89
CA ASP A 770 3.78 -17.16 -22.26
C ASP A 770 4.19 -17.24 -23.75
N GLN A 771 3.81 -18.28 -24.44
CA GLN A 771 4.13 -18.50 -25.86
C GLN A 771 2.89 -18.49 -26.77
N LEU A 772 1.72 -18.27 -26.20
CA LEU A 772 0.48 -18.22 -26.95
C LEU A 772 0.34 -16.86 -27.64
N GLY A 773 -0.24 -16.89 -28.83
CA GLY A 773 -0.49 -15.69 -29.64
C GLY A 773 -1.40 -14.67 -28.95
N THR A 774 -2.30 -14.03 -29.62
CA THR A 774 -2.71 -12.66 -29.40
C THR A 774 -4.13 -12.43 -28.94
N ASP A 775 -4.90 -13.47 -28.59
CA ASP A 775 -6.35 -13.31 -28.38
C ASP A 775 -6.73 -13.21 -26.90
N PHE A 776 -6.11 -12.22 -26.24
CA PHE A 776 -6.47 -11.85 -24.88
C PHE A 776 -7.52 -10.74 -24.88
N LEU A 777 -8.23 -10.62 -23.75
CA LEU A 777 -9.12 -9.50 -23.49
C LEU A 777 -8.75 -8.92 -22.10
N VAL A 778 -8.79 -7.61 -21.96
CA VAL A 778 -8.67 -6.92 -20.68
C VAL A 778 -9.96 -6.21 -20.37
N GLU A 779 -10.51 -6.40 -19.17
CA GLU A 779 -11.75 -5.76 -18.75
C GLU A 779 -11.45 -4.42 -18.07
N ILE A 780 -11.75 -3.32 -18.75
CA ILE A 780 -11.57 -1.95 -18.26
C ILE A 780 -12.95 -1.30 -18.17
N ILE A 781 -13.31 -0.80 -16.99
CA ILE A 781 -14.60 -0.19 -16.68
C ILE A 781 -15.76 -1.02 -17.29
N GLY A 782 -15.78 -2.32 -16.95
CA GLY A 782 -16.83 -3.27 -17.33
C GLY A 782 -16.87 -3.70 -18.80
N ASN A 783 -15.99 -3.17 -19.65
CA ASN A 783 -15.88 -3.55 -21.05
C ASN A 783 -14.62 -4.38 -21.30
N LYS A 784 -14.74 -5.41 -22.16
CA LYS A 784 -13.62 -6.24 -22.56
C LYS A 784 -13.03 -5.75 -23.85
N PHE A 785 -11.77 -5.32 -23.80
CA PHE A 785 -11.04 -4.81 -24.95
C PHE A 785 -10.03 -5.84 -25.44
N PRO A 786 -9.83 -5.96 -26.77
CA PRO A 786 -8.78 -6.79 -27.33
C PRO A 786 -7.42 -6.39 -26.82
N ALA A 787 -6.63 -7.37 -26.43
CA ALA A 787 -5.29 -7.16 -25.89
C ALA A 787 -4.31 -8.16 -26.50
N ARG A 788 -3.10 -7.71 -26.78
CA ARG A 788 -2.07 -8.52 -27.38
C ARG A 788 -0.80 -8.53 -26.52
N MET A 789 -0.35 -9.72 -26.16
CA MET A 789 0.95 -9.89 -25.51
C MET A 789 2.05 -9.53 -26.52
N LEU A 790 2.93 -8.61 -26.15
CA LEU A 790 4.05 -8.20 -26.96
C LEU A 790 5.25 -9.14 -26.72
N PRO A 791 5.90 -9.63 -27.78
CA PRO A 791 7.07 -10.49 -27.63
C PRO A 791 8.29 -9.71 -27.10
N ILE A 792 8.30 -8.41 -27.30
CA ILE A 792 9.32 -7.47 -26.87
C ILE A 792 8.69 -6.09 -26.66
N HIS A 793 9.31 -5.27 -25.83
CA HIS A 793 8.85 -3.90 -25.62
C HIS A 793 8.87 -3.08 -26.92
N PRO A 794 7.86 -2.21 -27.14
CA PRO A 794 7.65 -1.56 -28.45
C PRO A 794 8.62 -0.42 -28.72
N TYR A 795 9.24 0.17 -27.68
CA TYR A 795 10.20 1.25 -27.84
C TYR A 795 11.65 0.73 -27.76
N ASP A 796 12.48 1.03 -28.75
CA ASP A 796 13.89 0.64 -28.84
C ASP A 796 14.13 -0.83 -28.38
N PRO A 797 13.58 -1.81 -29.09
CA PRO A 797 13.59 -3.22 -28.69
C PRO A 797 14.97 -3.78 -28.36
N GLU A 798 15.99 -3.34 -29.04
CA GLU A 798 17.36 -3.79 -28.86
C GLU A 798 18.11 -3.01 -27.76
N GLY A 799 17.51 -1.94 -27.23
CA GLY A 799 18.11 -1.09 -26.22
C GLY A 799 19.36 -0.36 -26.76
N LEU A 800 19.35 0.08 -28.01
CA LEU A 800 20.47 0.76 -28.62
C LEU A 800 20.56 2.21 -28.16
N LEU A 801 19.43 2.92 -28.10
CA LEU A 801 19.38 4.35 -27.77
C LEU A 801 19.99 4.66 -26.39
N LEU A 802 19.69 3.85 -25.37
CA LEU A 802 20.26 4.05 -24.04
C LEU A 802 21.78 3.77 -23.97
N ARG A 803 22.36 3.11 -24.99
CA ARG A 803 23.79 2.77 -25.07
C ARG A 803 24.60 3.66 -26.02
N THR A 804 23.96 4.56 -26.72
CA THR A 804 24.64 5.48 -27.73
C THR A 804 25.56 6.53 -27.11
#